data_6a13a0b1322a04d673c78223e38b21f3
#
_entry.id   6a13a0b1322a04d673c78223e38b21f3
#
_cell.length_a   1.000
_cell.length_b   1.000
_cell.length_c   1.000
_cell.angle_alpha   90.00
_cell.angle_beta   90.00
_cell.angle_gamma   90.00
#
_symmetry.space_group_name_H-M   'P 1'
#
loop_
_entity.id
_entity.type
_entity.pdbx_description
1 polymer ?
#
loop_
_entity_poly.entity_id
_entity_poly.type
_entity_poly.pdbx_seq_one_letter_code
_entity_poly.pdbx_strand_id
1 'polypeptide(L)'
;MIAEALSLMVSLPCRATPQMQSGSKSIQPAGTDDSDRNQFSSSNDSKAYGADDFQVDDNALGVQFVKNLMMDQEDIWMSPFHVRWGDTDWLFPLGATTAGFIETDAASARALSNNPTTLKHYRDLSNYGLAAFAGAAGGLYVLGKVTHDDHKKETGVLAAEAMTDSLAVNSVLKYSFGRERPYQDQGQGLFFNGGTSFPSDHATLAWSAASVIAHEYPGPLTDILAYGGAAAVSASRVMGKEHFSSDVLVGSAVGWLIGYEVYRKHHDSELGGGGWGDLSGGVEAERNRDRRNMGSPFVPLDSWVYPELDRLVALGYISTSIEGLKPWTRMECARLTEEARESLAEHTSASDEAAGLVAHLQSEFGYEMNLLSGGRNMTANLESIYARTVSISGPDLNDSYHFGQTISYDFGRPFERGVNLQEGGSVSAAAGPITIYVRAEYQHSPTAPALPAAARDFVGSVDSDPVPPGTPIAAINRPELLDAYVAWDWNNLEISIGRQSLSWGPGLGGSLIWSDNVEPVGMVRLVNPEPFKLPGIFRYLGPARTDEFFGRLGGHYVVHQPFIYGQKINFKPIPALELGFSRTTIIGGRGPGAAPLTPGNLFHSLFGVASVNNSVPGGSSSSMDWTFYVPHDRNYLVFYGELYARDNLQPLQNPTRMAFRPGIYLTHFPKVPKLDLHVEAVSTESPGLNGDEGHLNYYDSQYREGWTNDGNLIGNTVGRMGDAYQAWLTYWISPRNSLELTYKNSRVDPAFVPGGGAWQDYGVQNEVHLHSGFYVKSELQYENISRYPILFKGPQANVTAILELGFMPERNK
;
A
#
# COMPACT_ATOMS: atom_id res chain seq x y z
N MET A 1 -22.65 -18.42 5.68
CA MET A 1 -23.13 -19.04 4.42
C MET A 1 -22.13 -18.96 3.27
N ILE A 2 -21.55 -17.81 2.94
CA ILE A 2 -20.48 -17.76 1.90
C ILE A 2 -19.18 -18.38 2.42
N ALA A 3 -18.84 -18.19 3.67
CA ALA A 3 -17.72 -18.87 4.33
C ALA A 3 -17.94 -20.40 4.48
N GLU A 4 -19.18 -20.85 4.61
CA GLU A 4 -19.53 -22.26 4.66
C GLU A 4 -19.53 -22.93 3.27
N ALA A 5 -19.88 -22.21 2.22
CA ALA A 5 -19.79 -22.70 0.85
C ALA A 5 -18.32 -22.82 0.37
N LEU A 6 -17.45 -21.91 0.79
CA LEU A 6 -16.00 -22.03 0.57
C LEU A 6 -15.34 -23.09 1.44
N SER A 7 -15.83 -23.31 2.67
CA SER A 7 -15.34 -24.36 3.57
C SER A 7 -15.75 -25.77 3.10
N LEU A 8 -16.88 -25.92 2.42
CA LEU A 8 -17.34 -27.19 1.84
C LEU A 8 -16.56 -27.59 0.57
N MET A 9 -15.93 -26.63 -0.10
CA MET A 9 -15.03 -26.94 -1.24
C MET A 9 -13.61 -27.34 -0.82
N VAL A 10 -13.21 -27.09 0.42
CA VAL A 10 -11.87 -27.40 0.95
C VAL A 10 -11.83 -28.72 1.75
N SER A 11 -12.95 -29.36 2.04
CA SER A 11 -13.04 -30.55 2.91
C SER A 11 -13.41 -31.86 2.21
N LEU A 12 -12.83 -32.16 1.04
CA LEU A 12 -12.86 -33.51 0.49
C LEU A 12 -11.48 -34.18 0.68
N PRO A 13 -11.42 -35.36 1.29
CA PRO A 13 -10.16 -36.02 1.64
C PRO A 13 -9.45 -36.53 0.37
N CYS A 14 -8.20 -36.14 0.20
CA CYS A 14 -7.28 -36.77 -0.74
C CYS A 14 -7.14 -38.28 -0.45
N ARG A 15 -7.67 -39.11 -1.30
CA ARG A 15 -7.34 -40.54 -1.34
C ARG A 15 -6.01 -40.70 -2.05
N ALA A 16 -5.06 -41.23 -1.32
CA ALA A 16 -3.79 -41.68 -1.84
C ALA A 16 -3.96 -42.78 -2.90
N THR A 17 -3.31 -42.64 -4.03
CA THR A 17 -3.09 -43.69 -5.02
C THR A 17 -1.62 -44.12 -5.02
N PRO A 18 -1.30 -45.38 -5.25
CA PRO A 18 -0.03 -45.97 -4.84
C PRO A 18 1.09 -45.72 -5.84
N GLN A 19 2.31 -45.66 -5.27
CA GLN A 19 3.57 -45.65 -6.00
C GLN A 19 3.72 -46.86 -6.91
N MET A 20 4.06 -46.58 -8.18
CA MET A 20 4.75 -47.57 -9.03
C MET A 20 6.23 -47.19 -9.16
N GLN A 21 7.07 -48.05 -8.63
CA GLN A 21 8.50 -48.07 -8.89
C GLN A 21 8.77 -48.48 -10.32
N SER A 22 9.64 -47.81 -11.03
CA SER A 22 10.36 -48.39 -12.13
C SER A 22 11.80 -47.88 -12.16
N GLY A 23 12.68 -48.85 -12.23
CA GLY A 23 14.06 -48.81 -11.97
C GLY A 23 14.93 -48.08 -12.97
N SER A 24 16.05 -47.72 -12.45
CA SER A 24 17.22 -47.20 -13.10
C SER A 24 17.87 -48.16 -14.10
N LYS A 25 18.27 -47.65 -15.26
CA LYS A 25 19.47 -48.18 -15.94
C LYS A 25 20.23 -47.01 -16.57
N SER A 26 21.38 -46.81 -16.03
CA SER A 26 22.48 -46.00 -16.57
C SER A 26 23.14 -46.70 -17.74
N ILE A 27 23.49 -45.97 -18.81
CA ILE A 27 24.64 -46.29 -19.66
C ILE A 27 25.17 -44.94 -20.23
N GLN A 28 26.39 -44.62 -19.90
CA GLN A 28 27.34 -43.78 -20.61
C GLN A 28 28.54 -44.67 -21.05
N PRO A 29 29.53 -44.16 -21.82
CA PRO A 29 29.63 -43.26 -22.97
C PRO A 29 30.52 -43.85 -24.08
N ALA A 30 30.68 -43.10 -25.18
CA ALA A 30 31.87 -42.96 -26.03
C ALA A 30 31.46 -42.26 -27.34
N GLY A 31 32.03 -41.26 -27.88
CA GLY A 31 33.41 -40.83 -28.03
C GLY A 31 33.69 -40.60 -29.50
N THR A 32 34.29 -39.43 -29.80
CA THR A 32 35.12 -39.06 -30.96
C THR A 32 34.46 -38.77 -32.32
N ASP A 33 34.56 -37.53 -32.71
CA ASP A 33 35.48 -36.90 -33.69
C ASP A 33 35.04 -36.90 -35.15
N ASP A 34 35.20 -35.72 -35.67
CA ASP A 34 35.78 -35.20 -36.88
C ASP A 34 34.92 -34.93 -38.14
N SER A 35 34.87 -33.61 -38.39
CA SER A 35 35.20 -32.87 -39.63
C SER A 35 34.54 -33.19 -40.96
N ASP A 36 34.20 -32.11 -41.56
CA ASP A 36 34.39 -31.72 -42.97
C ASP A 36 33.28 -31.92 -44.02
N ARG A 37 32.89 -30.72 -44.50
CA ARG A 37 32.78 -30.32 -45.91
C ARG A 37 31.61 -30.69 -46.83
N ASN A 38 31.05 -29.56 -47.24
CA ASN A 38 30.74 -29.15 -48.64
C ASN A 38 29.53 -29.69 -49.40
N GLN A 39 28.71 -28.66 -49.70
CA GLN A 39 28.19 -28.31 -51.03
C GLN A 39 27.86 -29.46 -52.03
N PHE A 40 26.65 -29.51 -52.53
CA PHE A 40 26.32 -29.17 -53.92
C PHE A 40 24.82 -29.32 -54.20
N SER A 41 24.33 -28.34 -54.92
CA SER A 41 23.03 -28.24 -55.58
C SER A 41 22.70 -29.39 -56.51
N SER A 42 21.46 -29.77 -56.63
CA SER A 42 20.84 -29.87 -57.96
C SER A 42 19.33 -30.11 -57.87
N SER A 43 18.64 -29.32 -58.61
CA SER A 43 17.28 -29.43 -59.11
C SER A 43 16.86 -30.81 -59.55
N ASN A 44 15.63 -31.21 -59.25
CA ASN A 44 14.79 -31.80 -60.28
C ASN A 44 13.31 -31.74 -59.90
N ASP A 45 12.59 -31.23 -60.88
CA ASP A 45 11.13 -31.21 -60.96
C ASP A 45 10.50 -32.57 -60.79
N SER A 46 9.48 -32.66 -59.97
CA SER A 46 8.37 -33.59 -60.26
C SER A 46 7.08 -32.95 -59.76
N LYS A 47 6.32 -32.47 -60.74
CA LYS A 47 4.89 -32.10 -60.55
C LYS A 47 4.13 -33.27 -60.00
N ALA A 48 3.64 -33.12 -58.79
CA ALA A 48 2.50 -33.89 -58.28
C ALA A 48 1.34 -32.91 -58.11
N TYR A 49 0.24 -33.24 -58.74
CA TYR A 49 -1.02 -32.52 -58.76
C TYR A 49 -1.67 -32.44 -57.37
N GLY A 50 -2.17 -31.29 -57.06
CA GLY A 50 -3.05 -30.82 -56.01
C GLY A 50 -3.84 -31.78 -55.25
N ALA A 51 -3.64 -31.74 -53.91
CA ALA A 51 -4.72 -31.63 -52.98
C ALA A 51 -4.73 -30.17 -52.58
N ASP A 52 -5.84 -29.47 -52.80
CA ASP A 52 -6.11 -28.21 -52.20
C ASP A 52 -5.95 -28.37 -50.67
N ASP A 53 -4.87 -27.90 -50.14
CA ASP A 53 -4.77 -27.61 -48.72
C ASP A 53 -5.79 -26.50 -48.48
N PHE A 54 -7.00 -26.87 -48.08
CA PHE A 54 -7.93 -26.00 -47.38
C PHE A 54 -7.23 -25.66 -46.08
N GLN A 55 -6.48 -24.56 -46.01
CA GLN A 55 -6.18 -23.89 -44.79
C GLN A 55 -7.55 -23.60 -44.13
N VAL A 56 -7.88 -24.39 -43.15
CA VAL A 56 -9.05 -24.13 -42.32
C VAL A 56 -8.69 -22.84 -41.55
N ASP A 57 -9.35 -21.76 -41.88
CA ASP A 57 -9.25 -20.49 -41.17
C ASP A 57 -9.76 -20.79 -39.75
N ASP A 58 -8.84 -20.90 -38.78
CA ASP A 58 -9.13 -21.32 -37.39
C ASP A 58 -10.10 -20.35 -36.69
N ASN A 59 -10.29 -19.14 -37.23
CA ASN A 59 -11.16 -18.10 -36.75
C ASN A 59 -12.33 -17.80 -37.72
N ALA A 60 -12.84 -18.79 -38.44
CA ALA A 60 -13.97 -18.61 -39.35
C ALA A 60 -15.33 -18.75 -38.63
N LEU A 61 -16.29 -17.88 -38.95
CA LEU A 61 -17.71 -18.07 -38.57
C LEU A 61 -18.25 -19.37 -39.16
N GLY A 62 -18.92 -20.19 -38.36
CA GLY A 62 -19.51 -21.45 -38.81
C GLY A 62 -19.25 -22.61 -37.85
N VAL A 63 -18.90 -23.77 -38.37
CA VAL A 63 -18.61 -24.96 -37.56
C VAL A 63 -17.42 -24.75 -36.64
N GLN A 64 -16.40 -24.03 -37.07
CA GLN A 64 -15.21 -23.75 -36.28
C GLN A 64 -15.56 -22.84 -35.08
N PHE A 65 -16.33 -21.79 -35.27
CA PHE A 65 -16.83 -20.95 -34.19
C PHE A 65 -17.58 -21.75 -33.09
N VAL A 66 -18.46 -22.68 -33.50
CA VAL A 66 -19.16 -23.54 -32.53
C VAL A 66 -18.20 -24.48 -31.81
N LYS A 67 -17.20 -25.00 -32.52
CA LYS A 67 -16.18 -25.89 -31.91
C LYS A 67 -15.34 -25.13 -30.91
N ASN A 68 -14.89 -23.91 -31.22
CA ASN A 68 -14.15 -23.03 -30.31
C ASN A 68 -14.95 -22.74 -29.05
N LEU A 69 -16.23 -22.31 -29.19
CA LEU A 69 -17.14 -22.12 -28.05
C LEU A 69 -17.23 -23.35 -27.15
N MET A 70 -17.31 -24.57 -27.70
CA MET A 70 -17.39 -25.77 -26.89
C MET A 70 -16.07 -26.04 -26.13
N MET A 71 -14.91 -25.80 -26.75
CA MET A 71 -13.62 -25.97 -26.11
C MET A 71 -13.39 -24.89 -25.04
N ASP A 72 -13.78 -23.66 -25.31
CA ASP A 72 -13.65 -22.56 -24.36
C ASP A 72 -14.55 -22.77 -23.15
N GLN A 73 -15.78 -23.22 -23.34
CA GLN A 73 -16.66 -23.57 -22.21
C GLN A 73 -16.04 -24.67 -21.33
N GLU A 74 -15.44 -25.72 -21.92
CA GLU A 74 -14.77 -26.77 -21.16
C GLU A 74 -13.66 -26.16 -20.29
N ASP A 75 -12.77 -25.36 -20.84
CA ASP A 75 -11.65 -24.77 -20.12
C ASP A 75 -12.09 -23.73 -19.09
N ILE A 76 -13.08 -22.90 -19.40
CA ILE A 76 -13.64 -21.92 -18.45
C ILE A 76 -14.20 -22.63 -17.23
N TRP A 77 -14.98 -23.70 -17.42
CA TRP A 77 -15.53 -24.44 -16.28
C TRP A 77 -14.52 -25.31 -15.53
N MET A 78 -13.43 -25.67 -16.18
CA MET A 78 -12.32 -26.37 -15.54
C MET A 78 -11.33 -25.40 -14.85
N SER A 79 -11.34 -24.11 -15.19
CA SER A 79 -10.40 -23.13 -14.66
C SER A 79 -10.37 -23.03 -13.12
N PRO A 80 -11.49 -23.14 -12.36
CA PRO A 80 -11.45 -23.14 -10.89
C PRO A 80 -10.64 -24.28 -10.29
N PHE A 81 -10.45 -25.38 -11.02
CA PHE A 81 -9.65 -26.53 -10.57
C PHE A 81 -8.17 -26.40 -10.89
N HIS A 82 -7.80 -25.37 -11.67
CA HIS A 82 -6.42 -25.05 -12.05
C HIS A 82 -5.88 -23.78 -11.39
N VAL A 83 -6.59 -23.25 -10.39
CA VAL A 83 -6.15 -22.07 -9.61
C VAL A 83 -4.80 -22.35 -8.95
N ARG A 84 -3.84 -21.49 -9.18
CA ARG A 84 -2.49 -21.54 -8.61
C ARG A 84 -2.41 -20.59 -7.41
N TRP A 85 -1.47 -20.84 -6.52
CA TRP A 85 -1.23 -19.92 -5.40
C TRP A 85 -0.89 -18.49 -5.84
N GLY A 86 -0.31 -18.30 -7.04
CA GLY A 86 -0.07 -16.97 -7.61
C GLY A 86 -1.36 -16.23 -8.02
N ASP A 87 -2.46 -16.93 -8.19
CA ASP A 87 -3.73 -16.29 -8.54
C ASP A 87 -4.43 -15.68 -7.32
N THR A 88 -3.96 -16.00 -6.12
CA THR A 88 -4.49 -15.42 -4.88
C THR A 88 -4.25 -13.93 -4.78
N ASP A 89 -3.21 -13.41 -5.43
CA ASP A 89 -2.84 -12.00 -5.41
C ASP A 89 -3.95 -11.09 -5.96
N TRP A 90 -4.74 -11.57 -6.92
CA TRP A 90 -5.88 -10.86 -7.47
C TRP A 90 -7.23 -11.43 -7.04
N LEU A 91 -7.34 -12.74 -6.81
CA LEU A 91 -8.58 -13.38 -6.34
C LEU A 91 -8.97 -12.93 -4.94
N PHE A 92 -8.01 -12.79 -4.03
CA PHE A 92 -8.28 -12.37 -2.66
C PHE A 92 -8.80 -10.92 -2.59
N PRO A 93 -8.15 -9.91 -3.20
CA PRO A 93 -8.70 -8.56 -3.28
C PRO A 93 -10.07 -8.49 -3.96
N LEU A 94 -10.25 -9.22 -5.07
CA LEU A 94 -11.55 -9.29 -5.75
C LEU A 94 -12.64 -9.88 -4.86
N GLY A 95 -12.34 -10.98 -4.18
CA GLY A 95 -13.26 -11.65 -3.25
C GLY A 95 -13.62 -10.76 -2.05
N ALA A 96 -12.63 -10.13 -1.45
CA ALA A 96 -12.83 -9.20 -0.32
C ALA A 96 -13.67 -7.98 -0.73
N THR A 97 -13.36 -7.37 -1.88
CA THR A 97 -14.12 -6.23 -2.40
C THR A 97 -15.55 -6.64 -2.76
N THR A 98 -15.73 -7.82 -3.36
CA THR A 98 -17.08 -8.36 -3.66
C THR A 98 -17.89 -8.58 -2.39
N ALA A 99 -17.32 -9.20 -1.37
CA ALA A 99 -17.98 -9.42 -0.08
C ALA A 99 -18.38 -8.08 0.58
N GLY A 100 -17.51 -7.09 0.51
CA GLY A 100 -17.80 -5.74 0.99
C GLY A 100 -18.93 -5.06 0.23
N PHE A 101 -18.95 -5.16 -1.09
CA PHE A 101 -20.07 -4.62 -1.88
C PHE A 101 -21.38 -5.35 -1.60
N ILE A 102 -21.37 -6.67 -1.43
CA ILE A 102 -22.59 -7.44 -1.06
C ILE A 102 -23.18 -6.90 0.24
N GLU A 103 -22.35 -6.60 1.24
CA GLU A 103 -22.82 -6.04 2.52
C GLU A 103 -23.43 -4.65 2.38
N THR A 104 -22.91 -3.83 1.45
CA THR A 104 -23.38 -2.44 1.26
C THR A 104 -24.40 -2.26 0.14
N ASP A 105 -24.65 -3.27 -0.67
CA ASP A 105 -25.50 -3.19 -1.87
C ASP A 105 -26.90 -2.66 -1.58
N ALA A 106 -27.53 -3.17 -0.53
CA ALA A 106 -28.88 -2.74 -0.16
C ALA A 106 -28.93 -1.27 0.29
N ALA A 107 -27.90 -0.79 1.01
CA ALA A 107 -27.78 0.59 1.44
C ALA A 107 -27.49 1.52 0.26
N SER A 108 -26.56 1.13 -0.60
CA SER A 108 -26.20 1.88 -1.81
C SER A 108 -27.38 2.00 -2.77
N ALA A 109 -28.11 0.91 -3.00
CA ALA A 109 -29.30 0.92 -3.87
C ALA A 109 -30.43 1.83 -3.34
N ARG A 110 -30.58 1.90 -2.01
CA ARG A 110 -31.56 2.84 -1.39
C ARG A 110 -31.16 4.31 -1.54
N ALA A 111 -29.85 4.61 -1.50
CA ALA A 111 -29.32 5.97 -1.64
C ALA A 111 -29.46 6.53 -3.08
N LEU A 112 -29.59 5.68 -4.08
CA LEU A 112 -29.76 6.09 -5.47
C LEU A 112 -31.13 6.67 -5.74
N SER A 113 -31.22 7.56 -6.76
CA SER A 113 -32.45 8.22 -7.19
C SER A 113 -33.56 7.21 -7.50
N ASN A 114 -34.78 7.53 -7.09
CA ASN A 114 -36.00 6.79 -7.46
C ASN A 114 -36.79 7.48 -8.59
N ASN A 115 -36.24 8.53 -9.22
CA ASN A 115 -36.91 9.23 -10.31
C ASN A 115 -37.02 8.32 -11.56
N PRO A 116 -38.21 7.97 -12.03
CA PRO A 116 -38.38 7.04 -13.14
C PRO A 116 -37.70 7.47 -14.44
N THR A 117 -37.62 8.78 -14.68
CA THR A 117 -36.96 9.33 -15.88
C THR A 117 -35.44 9.12 -15.80
N THR A 118 -34.83 9.36 -14.63
CA THR A 118 -33.44 9.13 -14.38
C THR A 118 -33.07 7.64 -14.51
N LEU A 119 -33.87 6.76 -13.90
CA LEU A 119 -33.68 5.31 -13.98
C LEU A 119 -33.80 4.81 -15.44
N LYS A 120 -34.80 5.30 -16.19
CA LYS A 120 -34.96 4.96 -17.61
C LYS A 120 -33.72 5.42 -18.41
N HIS A 121 -33.22 6.63 -18.17
CA HIS A 121 -32.07 7.16 -18.89
C HIS A 121 -30.83 6.26 -18.72
N TYR A 122 -30.50 5.86 -17.49
CA TYR A 122 -29.38 4.96 -17.24
C TYR A 122 -29.62 3.55 -17.81
N ARG A 123 -30.83 3.03 -17.75
CA ARG A 123 -31.15 1.75 -18.38
C ARG A 123 -30.95 1.80 -19.89
N ASP A 124 -31.44 2.84 -20.54
CA ASP A 124 -31.31 3.05 -21.98
C ASP A 124 -29.81 3.20 -22.35
N LEU A 125 -29.04 3.97 -21.58
CA LEU A 125 -27.60 4.15 -21.76
C LEU A 125 -26.85 2.80 -21.70
N SER A 126 -27.15 1.95 -20.72
CA SER A 126 -26.51 0.63 -20.62
C SER A 126 -26.89 -0.29 -21.78
N ASN A 127 -28.14 -0.24 -22.24
CA ASN A 127 -28.58 -1.04 -23.38
C ASN A 127 -27.90 -0.60 -24.68
N TYR A 128 -27.84 0.74 -24.94
CA TYR A 128 -27.13 1.27 -26.10
C TYR A 128 -25.63 1.02 -26.03
N GLY A 129 -25.03 1.11 -24.85
CA GLY A 129 -23.63 0.79 -24.64
C GLY A 129 -23.31 -0.66 -24.97
N LEU A 130 -24.10 -1.61 -24.50
CA LEU A 130 -23.92 -3.02 -24.87
C LEU A 130 -24.14 -3.24 -26.38
N ALA A 131 -25.19 -2.63 -26.95
CA ALA A 131 -25.44 -2.71 -28.40
C ALA A 131 -24.27 -2.14 -29.22
N ALA A 132 -23.59 -1.10 -28.70
CA ALA A 132 -22.38 -0.54 -29.33
C ALA A 132 -21.22 -1.55 -29.34
N PHE A 133 -20.99 -2.32 -28.27
CA PHE A 133 -20.00 -3.38 -28.24
C PHE A 133 -20.33 -4.51 -29.21
N ALA A 134 -21.56 -4.99 -29.23
CA ALA A 134 -21.99 -5.99 -30.19
C ALA A 134 -21.90 -5.47 -31.64
N GLY A 135 -22.26 -4.20 -31.85
CA GLY A 135 -22.13 -3.52 -33.14
C GLY A 135 -20.67 -3.34 -33.56
N ALA A 136 -19.77 -3.07 -32.63
CA ALA A 136 -18.32 -2.97 -32.89
C ALA A 136 -17.75 -4.34 -33.32
N ALA A 137 -18.09 -5.42 -32.61
CA ALA A 137 -17.67 -6.77 -32.98
C ALA A 137 -18.15 -7.16 -34.39
N GLY A 138 -19.45 -7.02 -34.69
CA GLY A 138 -20.00 -7.29 -36.00
C GLY A 138 -19.47 -6.34 -37.09
N GLY A 139 -19.31 -5.06 -36.74
CA GLY A 139 -18.77 -4.02 -37.63
C GLY A 139 -17.31 -4.28 -38.02
N LEU A 140 -16.47 -4.64 -37.06
CA LEU A 140 -15.07 -5.02 -37.32
C LEU A 140 -14.98 -6.24 -38.25
N TYR A 141 -15.78 -7.27 -37.97
CA TYR A 141 -15.86 -8.43 -38.84
C TYR A 141 -16.23 -8.08 -40.29
N VAL A 142 -17.32 -7.33 -40.49
CA VAL A 142 -17.78 -6.92 -41.82
C VAL A 142 -16.76 -6.02 -42.50
N LEU A 143 -16.20 -5.05 -41.78
CA LEU A 143 -15.20 -4.12 -42.30
C LEU A 143 -13.94 -4.89 -42.72
N GLY A 144 -13.44 -5.79 -41.87
CA GLY A 144 -12.29 -6.66 -42.17
C GLY A 144 -12.53 -7.48 -43.44
N LYS A 145 -13.71 -8.07 -43.60
CA LYS A 145 -14.10 -8.82 -44.77
C LYS A 145 -14.13 -7.97 -46.06
N VAL A 146 -14.66 -6.73 -45.98
CA VAL A 146 -14.76 -5.80 -47.10
C VAL A 146 -13.41 -5.20 -47.46
N THR A 147 -12.57 -4.89 -46.51
CA THR A 147 -11.25 -4.29 -46.71
C THR A 147 -10.13 -5.31 -46.91
N HIS A 148 -10.42 -6.61 -46.81
CA HIS A 148 -9.42 -7.69 -46.80
C HIS A 148 -8.36 -7.52 -45.71
N ASP A 149 -8.81 -7.10 -44.51
CA ASP A 149 -7.98 -6.89 -43.34
C ASP A 149 -8.30 -8.01 -42.34
N ASP A 150 -7.44 -9.01 -42.30
CA ASP A 150 -7.65 -10.21 -41.49
C ASP A 150 -7.60 -9.91 -39.99
N HIS A 151 -6.82 -8.91 -39.56
CA HIS A 151 -6.77 -8.49 -38.15
C HIS A 151 -8.14 -7.95 -37.65
N LYS A 152 -8.79 -7.07 -38.45
CA LYS A 152 -10.13 -6.59 -38.12
C LYS A 152 -11.18 -7.69 -38.12
N LYS A 153 -11.06 -8.61 -39.12
CA LYS A 153 -11.96 -9.77 -39.22
C LYS A 153 -11.83 -10.65 -37.97
N GLU A 154 -10.64 -10.99 -37.59
CA GLU A 154 -10.33 -11.79 -36.40
C GLU A 154 -10.85 -11.12 -35.13
N THR A 155 -10.50 -9.85 -34.88
CA THR A 155 -11.00 -9.09 -33.73
C THR A 155 -12.52 -9.16 -33.60
N GLY A 156 -13.23 -9.03 -34.73
CA GLY A 156 -14.69 -9.12 -34.75
C GLY A 156 -15.21 -10.50 -34.36
N VAL A 157 -14.55 -11.59 -34.80
CA VAL A 157 -14.91 -12.98 -34.45
C VAL A 157 -14.62 -13.24 -32.98
N LEU A 158 -13.41 -12.94 -32.51
CA LEU A 158 -13.02 -13.19 -31.13
C LEU A 158 -13.86 -12.39 -30.12
N ALA A 159 -14.20 -11.13 -30.44
CA ALA A 159 -15.10 -10.36 -29.59
C ALA A 159 -16.52 -10.96 -29.52
N ALA A 160 -17.04 -11.48 -30.65
CA ALA A 160 -18.35 -12.15 -30.68
C ALA A 160 -18.32 -13.50 -29.92
N GLU A 161 -17.23 -14.26 -30.05
CA GLU A 161 -16.95 -15.50 -29.33
C GLU A 161 -16.94 -15.25 -27.82
N ALA A 162 -16.11 -14.31 -27.35
CA ALA A 162 -16.00 -13.94 -25.95
C ALA A 162 -17.34 -13.46 -25.35
N MET A 163 -18.14 -12.70 -26.11
CA MET A 163 -19.48 -12.31 -25.68
C MET A 163 -20.43 -13.52 -25.57
N THR A 164 -20.34 -14.47 -26.48
CA THR A 164 -21.20 -15.67 -26.49
C THR A 164 -20.84 -16.59 -25.33
N ASP A 165 -19.56 -16.83 -25.08
CA ASP A 165 -19.08 -17.58 -23.92
C ASP A 165 -19.47 -16.93 -22.60
N SER A 166 -19.33 -15.62 -22.53
CA SER A 166 -19.75 -14.80 -21.39
C SER A 166 -21.25 -14.95 -21.10
N LEU A 167 -22.07 -14.96 -22.15
CA LEU A 167 -23.52 -15.13 -21.99
C LEU A 167 -23.88 -16.54 -21.44
N ALA A 168 -23.19 -17.57 -21.94
CA ALA A 168 -23.41 -18.95 -21.50
C ALA A 168 -23.02 -19.11 -20.02
N VAL A 169 -21.81 -18.68 -19.65
CA VAL A 169 -21.31 -18.76 -18.27
C VAL A 169 -22.19 -17.94 -17.32
N ASN A 170 -22.51 -16.70 -17.70
CA ASN A 170 -23.31 -15.83 -16.86
C ASN A 170 -24.73 -16.35 -16.64
N SER A 171 -25.31 -16.99 -17.65
CA SER A 171 -26.61 -17.62 -17.52
C SER A 171 -26.63 -18.74 -16.48
N VAL A 172 -25.62 -19.61 -16.48
CA VAL A 172 -25.50 -20.68 -15.46
C VAL A 172 -25.30 -20.07 -14.07
N LEU A 173 -24.40 -19.11 -13.90
CA LEU A 173 -24.17 -18.44 -12.62
C LEU A 173 -25.44 -17.76 -12.09
N LYS A 174 -26.15 -17.05 -12.95
CA LYS A 174 -27.37 -16.32 -12.60
C LYS A 174 -28.46 -17.23 -12.03
N TYR A 175 -28.72 -18.34 -12.67
CA TYR A 175 -29.71 -19.31 -12.16
C TYR A 175 -29.20 -20.08 -10.93
N SER A 176 -27.91 -20.28 -10.80
CA SER A 176 -27.30 -20.93 -9.63
C SER A 176 -27.40 -20.05 -8.37
N PHE A 177 -27.16 -18.77 -8.50
CA PHE A 177 -27.19 -17.82 -7.36
C PHE A 177 -28.58 -17.22 -7.10
N GLY A 178 -29.45 -17.13 -8.08
CA GLY A 178 -30.85 -16.73 -7.92
C GLY A 178 -31.07 -15.44 -7.13
N ARG A 179 -30.23 -14.41 -7.31
CA ARG A 179 -30.25 -13.17 -6.51
C ARG A 179 -31.34 -12.23 -6.96
N GLU A 180 -32.08 -11.63 -6.01
CA GLU A 180 -33.06 -10.57 -6.27
C GLU A 180 -32.43 -9.29 -6.81
N ARG A 181 -33.18 -8.52 -7.59
CA ARG A 181 -32.72 -7.21 -8.11
C ARG A 181 -33.02 -6.07 -7.15
N PRO A 182 -32.30 -4.91 -7.28
CA PRO A 182 -32.50 -3.73 -6.41
C PRO A 182 -33.93 -3.20 -6.34
N TYR A 183 -34.74 -3.42 -7.35
CA TYR A 183 -36.15 -2.99 -7.37
C TYR A 183 -37.12 -4.03 -6.80
N GLN A 184 -36.66 -5.22 -6.43
CA GLN A 184 -37.45 -6.29 -5.82
C GLN A 184 -37.30 -6.25 -4.29
N ASP A 185 -38.28 -6.71 -3.56
CA ASP A 185 -38.34 -6.90 -2.12
C ASP A 185 -37.61 -5.82 -1.28
N GLN A 186 -37.97 -4.56 -1.53
CA GLN A 186 -37.39 -3.37 -0.89
C GLN A 186 -35.87 -3.23 -1.07
N GLY A 187 -35.30 -3.89 -2.07
CA GLY A 187 -33.88 -3.80 -2.41
C GLY A 187 -32.95 -4.53 -1.44
N GLN A 188 -33.39 -5.59 -0.81
CA GLN A 188 -32.54 -6.40 0.09
C GLN A 188 -31.51 -7.24 -0.66
N GLY A 189 -31.82 -7.67 -1.89
CA GLY A 189 -30.90 -8.41 -2.74
C GLY A 189 -30.53 -9.80 -2.20
N LEU A 190 -31.52 -10.54 -1.73
CA LEU A 190 -31.33 -11.88 -1.17
C LEU A 190 -30.88 -12.87 -2.23
N PHE A 191 -29.87 -13.66 -1.91
CA PHE A 191 -29.42 -14.78 -2.75
C PHE A 191 -30.35 -16.00 -2.59
N PHE A 192 -30.39 -16.85 -3.63
CA PHE A 192 -31.17 -18.09 -3.70
C PHE A 192 -32.67 -17.88 -3.54
N ASN A 193 -33.15 -16.69 -3.91
CA ASN A 193 -34.57 -16.32 -3.82
C ASN A 193 -35.25 -16.16 -5.21
N GLY A 194 -34.75 -16.89 -6.22
CA GLY A 194 -35.35 -16.95 -7.55
C GLY A 194 -35.16 -15.70 -8.41
N GLY A 195 -34.31 -14.77 -8.02
CA GLY A 195 -33.98 -13.57 -8.80
C GLY A 195 -32.97 -13.83 -9.91
N THR A 196 -32.65 -12.77 -10.67
CA THR A 196 -31.72 -12.84 -11.81
C THR A 196 -30.72 -11.69 -11.82
N SER A 197 -30.32 -11.20 -10.61
CA SER A 197 -29.45 -10.05 -10.50
C SER A 197 -27.96 -10.39 -10.64
N PHE A 198 -27.52 -11.49 -10.07
CA PHE A 198 -26.09 -11.82 -9.96
C PHE A 198 -25.68 -12.97 -10.90
N PRO A 199 -24.58 -12.80 -11.67
CA PRO A 199 -23.88 -11.57 -12.03
C PRO A 199 -24.61 -10.74 -13.10
N SER A 200 -24.11 -9.53 -13.42
CA SER A 200 -24.71 -8.64 -14.42
C SER A 200 -24.36 -9.02 -15.87
N ASP A 201 -25.33 -9.42 -16.70
CA ASP A 201 -25.10 -9.75 -18.13
C ASP A 201 -24.47 -8.60 -18.90
N HIS A 202 -25.02 -7.38 -18.76
CA HIS A 202 -24.51 -6.21 -19.47
C HIS A 202 -23.05 -5.92 -19.15
N ALA A 203 -22.67 -6.03 -17.87
CA ALA A 203 -21.27 -5.87 -17.47
C ALA A 203 -20.42 -6.99 -18.05
N THR A 204 -20.82 -8.27 -17.89
CA THR A 204 -20.03 -9.40 -18.36
C THR A 204 -19.79 -9.35 -19.87
N LEU A 205 -20.81 -9.11 -20.68
CA LEU A 205 -20.65 -9.03 -22.13
C LEU A 205 -19.85 -7.79 -22.59
N ALA A 206 -20.08 -6.63 -21.96
CA ALA A 206 -19.34 -5.43 -22.34
C ALA A 206 -17.82 -5.57 -22.01
N TRP A 207 -17.49 -6.14 -20.85
CA TRP A 207 -16.10 -6.33 -20.45
C TRP A 207 -15.39 -7.44 -21.23
N SER A 208 -16.09 -8.48 -21.70
CA SER A 208 -15.48 -9.52 -22.54
C SER A 208 -15.13 -8.97 -23.93
N ALA A 209 -16.02 -8.24 -24.57
CA ALA A 209 -15.73 -7.59 -25.83
C ALA A 209 -14.63 -6.52 -25.69
N ALA A 210 -14.69 -5.70 -24.63
CA ALA A 210 -13.69 -4.70 -24.34
C ALA A 210 -12.30 -5.30 -24.12
N SER A 211 -12.22 -6.43 -23.42
CA SER A 211 -10.98 -7.18 -23.21
C SER A 211 -10.34 -7.61 -24.53
N VAL A 212 -11.09 -8.24 -25.41
CA VAL A 212 -10.58 -8.64 -26.73
C VAL A 212 -10.12 -7.42 -27.53
N ILE A 213 -10.96 -6.39 -27.70
CA ILE A 213 -10.65 -5.20 -28.51
C ILE A 213 -9.40 -4.47 -27.98
N ALA A 214 -9.25 -4.35 -26.67
CA ALA A 214 -8.11 -3.69 -26.05
C ALA A 214 -6.80 -4.46 -26.29
N HIS A 215 -6.86 -5.78 -26.41
CA HIS A 215 -5.67 -6.59 -26.65
C HIS A 215 -5.31 -6.71 -28.12
N GLU A 216 -6.30 -6.74 -28.99
CA GLU A 216 -6.09 -6.68 -30.43
C GLU A 216 -5.47 -5.34 -30.88
N TYR A 217 -5.85 -4.25 -30.26
CA TYR A 217 -5.36 -2.90 -30.56
C TYR A 217 -4.76 -2.23 -29.32
N PRO A 218 -3.59 -2.70 -28.84
CA PRO A 218 -3.01 -2.19 -27.62
C PRO A 218 -2.66 -0.70 -27.73
N GLY A 219 -3.10 0.08 -26.74
CA GLY A 219 -2.77 1.49 -26.65
C GLY A 219 -3.68 2.26 -25.72
N PRO A 220 -3.20 3.42 -25.17
CA PRO A 220 -3.95 4.16 -24.15
C PRO A 220 -5.34 4.61 -24.63
N LEU A 221 -5.46 4.99 -25.91
CA LEU A 221 -6.73 5.46 -26.46
C LEU A 221 -7.74 4.30 -26.59
N THR A 222 -7.32 3.14 -27.11
CA THR A 222 -8.18 1.97 -27.22
C THR A 222 -8.60 1.46 -25.85
N ASP A 223 -7.68 1.40 -24.91
CA ASP A 223 -7.95 0.98 -23.53
C ASP A 223 -8.98 1.91 -22.86
N ILE A 224 -8.81 3.23 -22.99
CA ILE A 224 -9.76 4.21 -22.45
C ILE A 224 -11.14 4.07 -23.09
N LEU A 225 -11.21 3.87 -24.41
CA LEU A 225 -12.49 3.73 -25.13
C LEU A 225 -13.17 2.40 -24.81
N ALA A 226 -12.43 1.28 -24.85
CA ALA A 226 -12.97 -0.04 -24.61
C ALA A 226 -13.35 -0.22 -23.12
N TYR A 227 -12.42 -0.07 -22.23
CA TYR A 227 -12.69 -0.26 -20.79
C TYR A 227 -13.51 0.88 -20.18
N GLY A 228 -13.31 2.13 -20.64
CA GLY A 228 -14.17 3.25 -20.23
C GLY A 228 -15.61 3.08 -20.67
N GLY A 229 -15.83 2.57 -21.89
CA GLY A 229 -17.16 2.20 -22.40
C GLY A 229 -17.81 1.08 -21.56
N ALA A 230 -17.06 -0.01 -21.29
CA ALA A 230 -17.54 -1.11 -20.45
C ALA A 230 -17.85 -0.66 -19.01
N ALA A 231 -17.00 0.21 -18.44
CA ALA A 231 -17.25 0.81 -17.13
C ALA A 231 -18.49 1.71 -17.11
N ALA A 232 -18.73 2.47 -18.18
CA ALA A 232 -19.94 3.29 -18.31
C ALA A 232 -21.21 2.42 -18.40
N VAL A 233 -21.18 1.30 -19.15
CA VAL A 233 -22.26 0.30 -19.14
C VAL A 233 -22.48 -0.23 -17.74
N SER A 234 -21.44 -0.65 -17.05
CA SER A 234 -21.46 -1.18 -15.70
C SER A 234 -22.06 -0.18 -14.69
N ALA A 235 -21.55 1.04 -14.65
CA ALA A 235 -22.06 2.10 -13.77
C ALA A 235 -23.53 2.42 -14.05
N SER A 236 -23.92 2.41 -15.32
CA SER A 236 -25.32 2.67 -15.72
C SER A 236 -26.29 1.57 -15.24
N ARG A 237 -25.84 0.31 -15.10
CA ARG A 237 -26.65 -0.77 -14.51
C ARG A 237 -26.92 -0.53 -13.02
N VAL A 238 -25.95 -0.04 -12.29
CA VAL A 238 -26.08 0.31 -10.87
C VAL A 238 -26.98 1.54 -10.72
N MET A 239 -26.68 2.63 -11.45
CA MET A 239 -27.46 3.87 -11.39
C MET A 239 -28.90 3.71 -11.86
N GLY A 240 -29.17 2.77 -12.78
CA GLY A 240 -30.50 2.38 -13.23
C GLY A 240 -31.23 1.43 -12.29
N LYS A 241 -30.63 1.05 -11.15
CA LYS A 241 -31.16 0.06 -10.17
C LYS A 241 -31.51 -1.31 -10.79
N GLU A 242 -30.85 -1.68 -11.88
CA GLU A 242 -31.01 -2.99 -12.51
C GLU A 242 -30.16 -4.07 -11.83
N HIS A 243 -29.02 -3.67 -11.28
CA HIS A 243 -28.07 -4.53 -10.60
C HIS A 243 -27.46 -3.83 -9.39
N PHE A 244 -26.98 -4.60 -8.44
CA PHE A 244 -26.16 -4.12 -7.34
C PHE A 244 -24.71 -3.92 -7.79
N SER A 245 -23.93 -3.18 -6.98
CA SER A 245 -22.53 -2.92 -7.26
C SER A 245 -21.70 -4.21 -7.31
N SER A 246 -21.97 -5.17 -6.42
CA SER A 246 -21.32 -6.48 -6.43
C SER A 246 -21.64 -7.32 -7.67
N ASP A 247 -22.89 -7.27 -8.17
CA ASP A 247 -23.30 -7.98 -9.40
C ASP A 247 -22.51 -7.51 -10.61
N VAL A 248 -22.29 -6.20 -10.66
CA VAL A 248 -21.54 -5.55 -11.73
C VAL A 248 -20.04 -5.79 -11.61
N LEU A 249 -19.48 -5.74 -10.41
CA LEU A 249 -18.06 -6.02 -10.18
C LEU A 249 -17.70 -7.45 -10.61
N VAL A 250 -18.48 -8.44 -10.14
CA VAL A 250 -18.23 -9.84 -10.50
C VAL A 250 -18.49 -10.07 -12.00
N GLY A 251 -19.56 -9.49 -12.55
CA GLY A 251 -19.82 -9.56 -13.98
C GLY A 251 -18.67 -8.99 -14.81
N SER A 252 -18.14 -7.84 -14.42
CA SER A 252 -16.99 -7.20 -15.09
C SER A 252 -15.74 -8.07 -15.04
N ALA A 253 -15.41 -8.64 -13.87
CA ALA A 253 -14.26 -9.51 -13.71
C ALA A 253 -14.39 -10.81 -14.53
N VAL A 254 -15.55 -11.48 -14.47
CA VAL A 254 -15.83 -12.68 -15.26
C VAL A 254 -15.74 -12.39 -16.75
N GLY A 255 -16.36 -11.30 -17.24
CA GLY A 255 -16.30 -10.92 -18.64
C GLY A 255 -14.88 -10.65 -19.11
N TRP A 256 -14.11 -9.89 -18.33
CA TRP A 256 -12.72 -9.59 -18.65
C TRP A 256 -11.85 -10.85 -18.72
N LEU A 257 -12.01 -11.79 -17.80
CA LEU A 257 -11.28 -13.07 -17.80
C LEU A 257 -11.65 -13.94 -19.00
N ILE A 258 -12.93 -13.99 -19.37
CA ILE A 258 -13.37 -14.74 -20.55
C ILE A 258 -12.79 -14.12 -21.84
N GLY A 259 -12.87 -12.78 -21.98
CA GLY A 259 -12.26 -12.11 -23.12
C GLY A 259 -10.75 -12.34 -23.22
N TYR A 260 -10.07 -12.36 -22.09
CA TYR A 260 -8.65 -12.72 -22.01
C TYR A 260 -8.39 -14.16 -22.48
N GLU A 261 -9.13 -15.12 -21.99
CA GLU A 261 -8.92 -16.54 -22.35
C GLU A 261 -9.15 -16.79 -23.83
N VAL A 262 -10.23 -16.21 -24.39
CA VAL A 262 -10.53 -16.29 -25.83
C VAL A 262 -9.42 -15.66 -26.66
N TYR A 263 -8.98 -14.44 -26.32
CA TYR A 263 -7.85 -13.79 -27.01
C TYR A 263 -6.59 -14.66 -26.93
N ARG A 264 -6.21 -15.12 -25.75
CA ARG A 264 -5.00 -15.90 -25.50
C ARG A 264 -4.93 -17.19 -26.31
N LYS A 265 -6.08 -17.84 -26.55
CA LYS A 265 -6.16 -19.11 -27.27
C LYS A 265 -6.26 -19.00 -28.75
N HIS A 266 -7.00 -18.02 -29.22
CA HIS A 266 -7.45 -17.98 -30.61
C HIS A 266 -6.82 -16.83 -31.41
N HIS A 267 -6.11 -15.90 -30.78
CA HIS A 267 -5.43 -14.81 -31.48
C HIS A 267 -4.25 -15.30 -32.28
N ASP A 268 -4.21 -14.88 -33.55
CA ASP A 268 -3.06 -15.12 -34.42
C ASP A 268 -2.02 -14.01 -34.25
N SER A 269 -0.90 -14.33 -33.61
CA SER A 269 0.18 -13.38 -33.33
C SER A 269 0.85 -12.80 -34.59
N GLU A 270 0.62 -13.36 -35.79
CA GLU A 270 1.13 -12.80 -37.02
C GLU A 270 0.31 -11.60 -37.50
N LEU A 271 -0.94 -11.44 -37.05
CA LEU A 271 -1.83 -10.36 -37.42
C LEU A 271 -1.61 -9.07 -36.60
N GLY A 272 -0.87 -9.12 -35.53
CA GLY A 272 -0.61 -7.97 -34.67
C GLY A 272 -1.04 -8.25 -33.23
N GLY A 273 -1.59 -7.25 -32.54
CA GLY A 273 -2.01 -7.39 -31.15
C GLY A 273 -0.90 -7.15 -30.13
N GLY A 274 -1.25 -7.08 -28.86
CA GLY A 274 -0.31 -6.94 -27.74
C GLY A 274 -0.04 -8.26 -27.07
N GLY A 275 1.23 -8.57 -26.86
CA GLY A 275 1.58 -9.63 -25.92
C GLY A 275 1.00 -9.29 -24.55
N TRP A 276 0.22 -10.19 -23.98
CA TRP A 276 -0.13 -10.08 -22.56
C TRP A 276 1.15 -10.22 -21.74
N GLY A 277 1.52 -9.16 -21.02
CA GLY A 277 2.40 -9.34 -19.90
C GLY A 277 1.71 -10.32 -18.92
N ASP A 278 2.47 -11.20 -18.29
CA ASP A 278 1.96 -12.07 -17.24
C ASP A 278 1.08 -11.27 -16.27
N LEU A 279 -0.10 -11.79 -15.90
CA LEU A 279 -0.94 -11.19 -14.84
C LEU A 279 -0.16 -11.07 -13.53
N SER A 280 0.84 -11.91 -13.35
CA SER A 280 1.84 -11.82 -12.27
C SER A 280 2.92 -10.77 -12.52
N GLY A 281 2.82 -9.97 -13.59
CA GLY A 281 3.58 -8.77 -13.98
C GLY A 281 4.92 -8.52 -13.31
N GLY A 282 5.72 -9.54 -13.15
CA GLY A 282 7.08 -9.42 -12.68
C GLY A 282 7.93 -8.74 -13.73
N VAL A 283 8.66 -7.72 -13.32
CA VAL A 283 9.72 -7.10 -14.13
C VAL A 283 10.66 -8.20 -14.65
N GLU A 284 11.10 -8.16 -15.89
CA GLU A 284 11.92 -9.21 -16.55
C GLU A 284 13.22 -9.61 -15.83
N ALA A 285 13.60 -8.91 -14.76
CA ALA A 285 14.72 -9.29 -13.88
C ALA A 285 14.46 -10.54 -12.99
N GLU A 286 13.25 -11.09 -12.98
CA GLU A 286 12.84 -12.13 -12.03
C GLU A 286 13.21 -13.59 -12.41
N ARG A 287 13.86 -13.86 -13.52
CA ARG A 287 14.05 -15.24 -14.00
C ARG A 287 14.91 -16.16 -13.11
N ASN A 288 15.71 -15.61 -12.20
CA ASN A 288 16.59 -16.40 -11.33
C ASN A 288 16.19 -16.37 -9.83
N ARG A 289 15.18 -15.63 -9.46
CA ARG A 289 14.78 -15.41 -8.09
C ARG A 289 13.88 -16.53 -7.57
N ASP A 290 14.29 -17.19 -6.49
CA ASP A 290 13.43 -18.18 -5.83
C ASP A 290 12.46 -17.49 -4.86
N ARG A 291 11.23 -17.30 -5.30
CA ARG A 291 10.14 -16.69 -4.52
C ARG A 291 9.87 -17.36 -3.16
N ARG A 292 10.37 -18.56 -2.94
CA ARG A 292 10.24 -19.29 -1.67
C ARG A 292 11.31 -18.90 -0.64
N ASN A 293 12.28 -18.10 -1.03
CA ASN A 293 13.41 -17.67 -0.21
C ASN A 293 13.42 -16.17 0.09
N MET A 294 12.25 -15.52 0.11
CA MET A 294 12.15 -14.06 0.18
C MET A 294 11.87 -13.49 1.57
N GLY A 295 11.77 -14.33 2.60
CA GLY A 295 11.59 -13.86 3.97
C GLY A 295 12.71 -12.89 4.38
N SER A 296 12.36 -11.67 4.81
CA SER A 296 13.30 -10.61 5.10
C SER A 296 12.76 -9.69 6.20
N PRO A 297 13.57 -9.31 7.23
CA PRO A 297 13.10 -8.39 8.24
C PRO A 297 12.95 -6.98 7.67
N PHE A 298 12.05 -6.19 8.27
CA PHE A 298 11.99 -4.75 8.02
C PHE A 298 13.22 -4.05 8.57
N VAL A 299 13.69 -3.03 7.85
CA VAL A 299 14.72 -2.10 8.33
C VAL A 299 14.07 -1.16 9.35
N PRO A 300 14.60 -1.01 10.57
CA PRO A 300 14.07 -0.10 11.58
C PRO A 300 13.96 1.34 11.07
N LEU A 301 12.91 2.07 11.46
CA LEU A 301 12.63 3.43 10.97
C LEU A 301 13.72 4.44 11.34
N ASP A 302 14.46 4.23 12.44
CA ASP A 302 15.60 5.03 12.89
C ASP A 302 16.95 4.60 12.29
N SER A 303 16.93 3.78 11.22
CA SER A 303 18.14 3.29 10.56
C SER A 303 18.74 4.34 9.62
N TRP A 304 20.09 4.38 9.61
CA TRP A 304 20.89 5.16 8.66
C TRP A 304 20.66 4.80 7.18
N VAL A 305 20.05 3.65 6.92
CA VAL A 305 19.76 3.18 5.56
C VAL A 305 18.78 4.11 4.81
N TYR A 306 17.77 4.65 5.50
CA TYR A 306 16.77 5.50 4.86
C TYR A 306 17.35 6.81 4.33
N PRO A 307 18.09 7.62 5.10
CA PRO A 307 18.72 8.83 4.58
C PRO A 307 19.61 8.58 3.35
N GLU A 308 20.36 7.48 3.31
CA GLU A 308 21.22 7.16 2.16
C GLU A 308 20.41 6.76 0.92
N LEU A 309 19.35 5.93 1.07
CA LEU A 309 18.47 5.54 -0.03
C LEU A 309 17.66 6.73 -0.51
N ASP A 310 17.03 7.50 0.39
CA ASP A 310 16.23 8.69 0.06
C ASP A 310 17.09 9.72 -0.71
N ARG A 311 18.37 9.85 -0.36
CA ARG A 311 19.32 10.70 -1.09
C ARG A 311 19.62 10.17 -2.49
N LEU A 312 19.83 8.87 -2.67
CA LEU A 312 20.03 8.27 -3.99
C LEU A 312 18.77 8.39 -4.88
N VAL A 313 17.58 8.30 -4.28
CA VAL A 313 16.31 8.55 -4.96
C VAL A 313 16.22 10.01 -5.43
N ALA A 314 16.50 10.94 -4.54
CA ALA A 314 16.46 12.38 -4.84
C ALA A 314 17.50 12.77 -5.91
N LEU A 315 18.71 12.18 -5.88
CA LEU A 315 19.73 12.35 -6.90
C LEU A 315 19.40 11.66 -8.25
N GLY A 316 18.34 10.85 -8.30
CA GLY A 316 17.85 10.24 -9.53
C GLY A 316 18.44 8.88 -9.88
N TYR A 317 19.24 8.29 -9.02
CA TYR A 317 19.81 6.94 -9.25
C TYR A 317 18.82 5.81 -8.96
N ILE A 318 17.75 6.09 -8.22
CA ILE A 318 16.64 5.16 -7.94
C ILE A 318 15.34 5.80 -8.42
N SER A 319 14.55 5.07 -9.18
CA SER A 319 13.29 5.56 -9.75
C SER A 319 12.07 4.81 -9.25
N THR A 320 12.24 3.57 -8.80
CA THR A 320 11.15 2.66 -8.46
C THR A 320 10.81 2.60 -6.97
N SER A 321 11.54 3.34 -6.11
CA SER A 321 11.22 3.44 -4.67
C SER A 321 9.79 3.97 -4.44
N ILE A 322 9.17 3.53 -3.36
CA ILE A 322 7.92 4.09 -2.84
C ILE A 322 8.22 4.67 -1.44
N GLU A 323 8.39 6.01 -1.38
CA GLU A 323 8.88 6.69 -0.19
C GLU A 323 7.80 6.95 0.87
N GLY A 324 6.56 7.12 0.43
CA GLY A 324 5.44 7.38 1.34
C GLY A 324 5.01 6.17 2.18
N LEU A 325 5.70 5.02 2.09
CA LEU A 325 5.34 3.79 2.76
C LEU A 325 6.58 3.10 3.35
N LYS A 326 6.81 3.32 4.64
CA LYS A 326 7.91 2.73 5.42
C LYS A 326 7.34 1.93 6.62
N PRO A 327 8.03 0.90 7.13
CA PRO A 327 9.38 0.45 6.79
C PRO A 327 9.46 -0.40 5.50
N TRP A 328 10.65 -0.43 4.91
CA TRP A 328 11.02 -1.33 3.82
C TRP A 328 11.68 -2.60 4.37
N THR A 329 11.50 -3.73 3.67
CA THR A 329 12.26 -4.94 3.99
C THR A 329 13.72 -4.77 3.56
N ARG A 330 14.62 -5.53 4.15
CA ARG A 330 16.04 -5.55 3.74
C ARG A 330 16.19 -6.00 2.27
N MET A 331 15.32 -6.90 1.82
CA MET A 331 15.28 -7.33 0.41
C MET A 331 14.90 -6.17 -0.53
N GLU A 332 13.94 -5.34 -0.16
CA GLU A 332 13.59 -4.14 -0.94
C GLU A 332 14.75 -3.13 -0.93
N CYS A 333 15.39 -2.91 0.20
CA CYS A 333 16.59 -2.06 0.27
C CYS A 333 17.73 -2.59 -0.62
N ALA A 334 17.92 -3.92 -0.66
CA ALA A 334 18.89 -4.57 -1.56
C ALA A 334 18.52 -4.36 -3.05
N ARG A 335 17.25 -4.50 -3.41
CA ARG A 335 16.75 -4.26 -4.76
C ARG A 335 16.98 -2.79 -5.19
N LEU A 336 16.68 -1.85 -4.31
CA LEU A 336 16.91 -0.41 -4.55
C LEU A 336 18.41 -0.09 -4.68
N THR A 337 19.24 -0.77 -3.88
CA THR A 337 20.70 -0.63 -3.97
C THR A 337 21.23 -1.15 -5.30
N GLU A 338 20.68 -2.27 -5.80
CA GLU A 338 21.05 -2.82 -7.11
C GLU A 338 20.61 -1.89 -8.24
N GLU A 339 19.39 -1.35 -8.18
CA GLU A 339 18.92 -0.34 -9.14
C GLU A 339 19.85 0.88 -9.17
N ALA A 340 20.28 1.38 -8.01
CA ALA A 340 21.22 2.49 -7.93
C ALA A 340 22.58 2.14 -8.53
N ARG A 341 23.07 0.93 -8.29
CA ARG A 341 24.33 0.42 -8.84
C ARG A 341 24.31 0.36 -10.37
N GLU A 342 23.24 -0.17 -10.93
CA GLU A 342 23.04 -0.27 -12.39
C GLU A 342 22.94 1.13 -13.01
N SER A 343 22.11 2.00 -12.43
CA SER A 343 21.99 3.39 -12.85
C SER A 343 23.32 4.15 -12.80
N LEU A 344 24.13 3.93 -11.75
CA LEU A 344 25.45 4.53 -11.60
C LEU A 344 26.42 4.07 -12.73
N ALA A 345 26.35 2.81 -13.15
CA ALA A 345 27.18 2.26 -14.22
C ALA A 345 26.82 2.82 -15.61
N GLU A 346 25.58 3.23 -15.81
CA GLU A 346 25.10 3.82 -17.07
C GLU A 346 25.47 5.32 -17.20
N HIS A 347 25.69 6.02 -16.09
CA HIS A 347 26.01 7.42 -16.07
C HIS A 347 27.52 7.68 -16.18
N THR A 348 27.96 8.24 -17.31
CA THR A 348 29.39 8.59 -17.59
C THR A 348 29.97 9.66 -16.64
N SER A 349 29.16 10.37 -15.88
CA SER A 349 29.55 11.42 -14.92
C SER A 349 28.96 11.17 -13.52
N ALA A 350 29.06 9.94 -13.04
CA ALA A 350 28.59 9.58 -11.69
C ALA A 350 29.34 10.39 -10.63
N SER A 351 28.62 10.86 -9.60
CA SER A 351 29.27 11.61 -8.50
C SER A 351 30.01 10.64 -7.57
N ASP A 352 31.18 11.04 -7.08
CA ASP A 352 31.94 10.27 -6.07
C ASP A 352 31.09 10.00 -4.82
N GLU A 353 30.19 10.90 -4.49
CA GLU A 353 29.24 10.77 -3.39
C GLU A 353 28.28 9.60 -3.61
N ALA A 354 27.59 9.56 -4.76
CA ALA A 354 26.65 8.49 -5.08
C ALA A 354 27.36 7.11 -5.13
N ALA A 355 28.56 7.08 -5.70
CA ALA A 355 29.39 5.87 -5.68
C ALA A 355 29.73 5.40 -4.25
N GLY A 356 30.01 6.35 -3.35
CA GLY A 356 30.25 6.07 -1.94
C GLY A 356 29.03 5.53 -1.20
N LEU A 357 27.85 6.12 -1.42
CA LEU A 357 26.59 5.67 -0.85
C LEU A 357 26.23 4.26 -1.33
N VAL A 358 26.31 4.01 -2.64
CA VAL A 358 26.06 2.68 -3.22
C VAL A 358 27.02 1.64 -2.66
N ALA A 359 28.31 1.94 -2.57
CA ALA A 359 29.29 1.02 -2.01
C ALA A 359 29.01 0.69 -0.52
N HIS A 360 28.54 1.67 0.26
CA HIS A 360 28.17 1.45 1.66
C HIS A 360 26.92 0.55 1.77
N LEU A 361 25.87 0.85 1.03
CA LEU A 361 24.65 0.03 0.98
C LEU A 361 24.93 -1.39 0.46
N GLN A 362 25.79 -1.55 -0.55
CA GLN A 362 26.24 -2.88 -1.00
C GLN A 362 26.96 -3.68 0.09
N SER A 363 27.75 -3.02 0.94
CA SER A 363 28.40 -3.70 2.06
C SER A 363 27.40 -4.18 3.11
N GLU A 364 26.28 -3.48 3.28
CA GLU A 364 25.20 -3.82 4.21
C GLU A 364 24.28 -4.92 3.65
N PHE A 365 23.89 -4.80 2.39
CA PHE A 365 22.90 -5.69 1.76
C PHE A 365 23.49 -6.80 0.89
N GLY A 366 24.79 -7.09 1.00
CA GLY A 366 25.45 -8.10 0.16
C GLY A 366 24.83 -9.49 0.27
N TYR A 367 24.35 -9.89 1.43
CA TYR A 367 23.63 -11.14 1.63
C TYR A 367 22.30 -11.15 0.88
N GLU A 368 21.48 -10.11 1.02
CA GLU A 368 20.18 -9.98 0.37
C GLU A 368 20.32 -9.85 -1.16
N MET A 369 21.35 -9.17 -1.66
CA MET A 369 21.67 -9.10 -3.09
C MET A 369 22.01 -10.49 -3.66
N ASN A 370 22.70 -11.34 -2.89
CA ASN A 370 22.94 -12.72 -3.29
C ASN A 370 21.61 -13.54 -3.33
N LEU A 371 20.68 -13.29 -2.41
CA LEU A 371 19.34 -13.92 -2.46
C LEU A 371 18.56 -13.50 -3.71
N LEU A 372 18.63 -12.23 -4.10
CA LEU A 372 18.03 -11.75 -5.36
C LEU A 372 18.59 -12.49 -6.60
N SER A 373 19.83 -12.97 -6.52
CA SER A 373 20.48 -13.76 -7.57
C SER A 373 20.17 -15.25 -7.49
N GLY A 374 19.29 -15.71 -6.60
CA GLY A 374 18.88 -17.13 -6.45
C GLY A 374 19.56 -17.87 -5.30
N GLY A 375 20.16 -17.16 -4.35
CA GLY A 375 20.74 -17.72 -3.14
C GLY A 375 19.72 -18.39 -2.21
N ARG A 376 20.19 -19.19 -1.26
CA ARG A 376 19.37 -19.84 -0.23
C ARG A 376 19.23 -18.96 1.00
N ASN A 377 18.00 -18.67 1.41
CA ASN A 377 17.72 -17.87 2.58
C ASN A 377 17.75 -18.70 3.87
N MET A 378 18.83 -18.53 4.64
CA MET A 378 18.97 -19.13 5.98
C MET A 378 19.99 -18.30 6.77
N THR A 379 19.54 -17.47 7.68
CA THR A 379 20.39 -16.56 8.44
C THR A 379 19.86 -16.32 9.85
N ALA A 380 20.77 -16.01 10.77
CA ALA A 380 20.45 -15.50 12.11
C ALA A 380 21.51 -14.47 12.48
N ASN A 381 21.09 -13.24 12.80
CA ASN A 381 21.97 -12.11 13.00
C ASN A 381 21.66 -11.39 14.31
N LEU A 382 22.70 -10.96 14.98
CA LEU A 382 22.64 -9.84 15.89
C LEU A 382 22.64 -8.56 15.04
N GLU A 383 21.56 -7.75 15.11
CA GLU A 383 21.43 -6.54 14.29
C GLU A 383 22.09 -5.34 14.97
N SER A 384 21.81 -5.16 16.27
CA SER A 384 22.38 -4.05 17.03
C SER A 384 22.41 -4.34 18.53
N ILE A 385 23.33 -3.66 19.23
CA ILE A 385 23.30 -3.45 20.68
C ILE A 385 23.57 -1.98 20.90
N TYR A 386 22.83 -1.32 21.78
CA TYR A 386 22.98 0.10 22.04
C TYR A 386 22.70 0.47 23.50
N ALA A 387 23.29 1.58 23.93
CA ALA A 387 22.98 2.27 25.17
C ALA A 387 22.78 3.75 24.87
N ARG A 388 21.60 4.27 25.20
CA ARG A 388 21.18 5.64 24.95
C ARG A 388 20.86 6.35 26.25
N THR A 389 21.40 7.54 26.43
CA THR A 389 21.18 8.44 27.56
C THR A 389 20.52 9.71 27.04
N VAL A 390 19.40 10.10 27.63
CA VAL A 390 18.70 11.35 27.35
C VAL A 390 18.66 12.19 28.61
N SER A 391 19.28 13.37 28.59
CA SER A 391 19.31 14.30 29.71
C SER A 391 18.47 15.53 29.40
N ILE A 392 17.44 15.80 30.20
CA ILE A 392 16.51 16.93 30.06
C ILE A 392 16.68 17.86 31.25
N SER A 393 17.06 19.12 31.03
CA SER A 393 17.39 20.06 32.11
C SER A 393 16.23 20.89 32.59
N GLY A 394 15.33 21.27 31.68
CA GLY A 394 14.18 22.15 31.90
C GLY A 394 12.86 21.42 32.03
N PRO A 395 11.76 22.16 32.15
CA PRO A 395 10.43 21.60 31.99
C PRO A 395 10.27 21.07 30.58
N ASP A 396 9.81 19.85 30.44
CA ASP A 396 9.54 19.19 29.18
C ASP A 396 8.06 19.25 28.82
N LEU A 397 7.75 19.11 27.53
CA LEU A 397 6.43 18.85 26.98
C LEU A 397 6.35 17.35 26.64
N ASN A 398 5.39 16.63 27.21
CA ASN A 398 5.25 15.18 27.04
C ASN A 398 3.81 14.73 26.73
N ASP A 399 2.98 15.63 26.21
CA ASP A 399 1.61 15.37 25.81
C ASP A 399 1.35 15.91 24.41
N SER A 400 1.68 15.09 23.40
CA SER A 400 1.49 15.44 21.98
C SER A 400 0.02 15.59 21.59
N TYR A 401 -0.90 15.08 22.38
CA TYR A 401 -2.33 15.16 22.10
C TYR A 401 -2.94 16.51 22.48
N HIS A 402 -2.42 17.16 23.55
CA HIS A 402 -2.94 18.44 24.07
C HIS A 402 -1.94 19.60 24.00
N PHE A 403 -0.71 19.40 24.47
CA PHE A 403 0.18 20.51 24.80
C PHE A 403 1.43 20.61 23.93
N GLY A 404 1.82 19.51 23.29
CA GLY A 404 3.07 19.40 22.51
C GLY A 404 4.05 18.41 23.13
N GLN A 405 5.16 18.19 22.46
CA GLN A 405 6.15 17.17 22.82
C GLN A 405 7.57 17.65 22.56
N THR A 406 8.44 17.57 23.58
CA THR A 406 9.85 17.95 23.51
C THR A 406 10.68 16.99 22.67
N ILE A 407 10.49 15.66 22.85
CA ILE A 407 11.12 14.61 22.04
C ILE A 407 10.02 13.98 21.21
N SER A 408 10.14 14.10 19.88
CA SER A 408 9.14 13.63 18.91
C SER A 408 9.70 12.48 18.10
N TYR A 409 8.82 11.58 17.62
CA TYR A 409 9.14 10.49 16.68
C TYR A 409 10.22 9.55 17.20
N ASP A 410 10.05 9.12 18.45
CA ASP A 410 11.00 8.29 19.20
C ASP A 410 10.33 7.01 19.76
N PHE A 411 9.47 6.36 18.97
CA PHE A 411 8.79 5.09 19.29
C PHE A 411 7.99 5.13 20.61
N GLY A 412 7.47 6.31 20.99
CA GLY A 412 6.74 6.46 22.25
C GLY A 412 7.55 6.18 23.51
N ARG A 413 8.88 6.21 23.42
CA ARG A 413 9.75 6.01 24.59
C ARG A 413 9.42 7.02 25.67
N PRO A 414 9.29 6.58 26.93
CA PRO A 414 9.04 7.49 28.04
C PRO A 414 10.25 8.39 28.30
N PHE A 415 10.00 9.66 28.52
CA PHE A 415 10.99 10.63 28.99
C PHE A 415 10.37 11.60 29.97
N GLU A 416 11.21 12.06 30.90
CA GLU A 416 10.88 13.06 31.90
C GLU A 416 12.11 13.89 32.21
N ARG A 417 11.92 15.01 32.86
CA ARG A 417 13.03 15.87 33.30
C ARG A 417 14.04 15.09 34.14
N GLY A 418 15.32 15.15 33.77
CA GLY A 418 16.42 14.44 34.39
C GLY A 418 17.12 13.52 33.42
N VAL A 419 17.67 12.42 33.90
CA VAL A 419 18.39 11.44 33.11
C VAL A 419 17.50 10.24 32.81
N ASN A 420 17.23 10.00 31.54
CA ASN A 420 16.52 8.85 31.03
C ASN A 420 17.53 7.91 30.36
N LEU A 421 17.32 6.60 30.49
CA LEU A 421 18.22 5.57 29.96
C LEU A 421 17.42 4.55 29.14
N GLN A 422 17.96 4.19 27.99
CA GLN A 422 17.46 3.08 27.18
C GLN A 422 18.66 2.19 26.79
N GLU A 423 18.61 0.93 27.19
CA GLU A 423 19.65 -0.06 26.86
C GLU A 423 19.00 -1.23 26.14
N GLY A 424 19.43 -1.51 24.92
CA GLY A 424 18.73 -2.49 24.11
C GLY A 424 19.56 -3.13 23.03
N GLY A 425 18.85 -3.94 22.24
CA GLY A 425 19.43 -4.59 21.09
C GLY A 425 18.36 -5.26 20.22
N SER A 426 18.79 -5.67 19.04
CA SER A 426 17.91 -6.33 18.07
C SER A 426 18.57 -7.53 17.45
N VAL A 427 17.75 -8.55 17.15
CA VAL A 427 18.13 -9.80 16.49
C VAL A 427 17.14 -10.13 15.39
N SER A 428 17.62 -10.77 14.33
CA SER A 428 16.78 -11.31 13.27
C SER A 428 17.18 -12.74 12.94
N ALA A 429 16.21 -13.51 12.42
CA ALA A 429 16.45 -14.80 11.82
C ALA A 429 15.51 -15.00 10.63
N ALA A 430 16.03 -15.56 9.54
CA ALA A 430 15.23 -15.88 8.37
C ALA A 430 15.52 -17.30 7.88
N ALA A 431 14.48 -18.00 7.43
CA ALA A 431 14.59 -19.33 6.84
C ALA A 431 13.53 -19.48 5.72
N GLY A 432 13.99 -19.49 4.47
CA GLY A 432 13.08 -19.51 3.31
C GLY A 432 12.16 -18.28 3.30
N PRO A 433 10.83 -18.47 3.37
CA PRO A 433 9.86 -17.38 3.40
C PRO A 433 9.60 -16.81 4.80
N ILE A 434 10.13 -17.42 5.86
CA ILE A 434 9.81 -17.04 7.24
C ILE A 434 10.90 -16.16 7.80
N THR A 435 10.50 -15.09 8.51
CA THR A 435 11.39 -14.17 9.23
C THR A 435 10.88 -13.94 10.65
N ILE A 436 11.80 -13.83 11.57
CA ILE A 436 11.57 -13.41 12.96
C ILE A 436 12.48 -12.20 13.21
N TYR A 437 11.90 -11.15 13.78
CA TYR A 437 12.65 -9.99 14.24
C TYR A 437 12.24 -9.63 15.66
N VAL A 438 13.21 -9.29 16.50
CA VAL A 438 12.98 -8.84 17.87
C VAL A 438 13.91 -7.69 18.19
N ARG A 439 13.36 -6.56 18.65
CA ARG A 439 14.05 -5.42 19.24
C ARG A 439 13.50 -5.17 20.63
N ALA A 440 14.33 -5.27 21.65
CA ALA A 440 13.97 -5.10 23.03
C ALA A 440 14.93 -4.15 23.73
N GLU A 441 14.42 -3.41 24.71
CA GLU A 441 15.22 -2.49 25.51
C GLU A 441 14.74 -2.45 26.96
N TYR A 442 15.63 -2.10 27.87
CA TYR A 442 15.29 -1.68 29.22
C TYR A 442 15.17 -0.17 29.24
N GLN A 443 14.05 0.33 29.75
CA GLN A 443 13.73 1.75 29.80
C GLN A 443 13.72 2.23 31.26
N HIS A 444 14.42 3.35 31.49
CA HIS A 444 14.35 4.12 32.73
C HIS A 444 13.94 5.55 32.43
N SER A 445 12.89 6.04 33.10
CA SER A 445 12.52 7.44 33.13
C SER A 445 12.27 7.89 34.57
N PRO A 446 12.74 9.09 34.98
CA PRO A 446 12.58 9.60 36.34
C PRO A 446 11.13 9.79 36.78
N THR A 447 10.92 10.07 38.05
CA THR A 447 9.60 10.52 38.56
C THR A 447 9.31 11.94 38.10
N ALA A 448 8.07 12.22 37.72
CA ALA A 448 7.61 13.57 37.43
C ALA A 448 6.58 14.08 38.45
N PRO A 449 6.45 15.39 38.64
CA PRO A 449 5.37 15.96 39.44
C PRO A 449 4.03 15.72 38.74
N ALA A 450 2.93 15.68 39.50
CA ALA A 450 1.60 15.67 38.88
C ALA A 450 1.38 16.92 38.03
N LEU A 451 0.61 16.79 36.96
CA LEU A 451 0.14 17.94 36.19
C LEU A 451 -0.53 18.96 37.08
N PRO A 452 -0.32 20.28 36.85
CA PRO A 452 -1.01 21.35 37.60
C PRO A 452 -2.55 21.18 37.52
N ALA A 453 -3.25 21.59 38.54
CA ALA A 453 -4.71 21.44 38.62
C ALA A 453 -5.41 22.03 37.38
N ALA A 454 -4.98 23.22 36.92
CA ALA A 454 -5.55 23.86 35.74
C ALA A 454 -5.38 23.01 34.44
N ALA A 455 -4.25 22.31 34.30
CA ALA A 455 -4.02 21.43 33.16
C ALA A 455 -4.86 20.15 33.24
N ARG A 456 -4.99 19.58 34.45
CA ARG A 456 -5.84 18.39 34.66
C ARG A 456 -7.33 18.70 34.44
N ASP A 457 -7.81 19.87 34.95
CA ASP A 457 -9.17 20.32 34.76
C ASP A 457 -9.46 20.61 33.26
N PHE A 458 -8.48 21.17 32.54
CA PHE A 458 -8.58 21.38 31.11
C PHE A 458 -8.70 20.05 30.33
N VAL A 459 -7.80 19.09 30.55
CA VAL A 459 -7.86 17.75 29.89
C VAL A 459 -9.20 17.07 30.18
N GLY A 460 -9.62 17.03 31.46
CA GLY A 460 -10.91 16.43 31.80
C GLY A 460 -12.12 17.14 31.17
N SER A 461 -12.04 18.45 30.96
CA SER A 461 -13.15 19.23 30.38
C SER A 461 -13.19 19.13 28.84
N VAL A 462 -12.02 19.21 28.17
CA VAL A 462 -11.96 19.26 26.69
C VAL A 462 -12.31 17.92 26.07
N ASP A 463 -11.91 16.79 26.68
CA ASP A 463 -12.22 15.46 26.18
C ASP A 463 -13.44 14.82 26.84
N SER A 464 -14.01 15.50 27.85
CA SER A 464 -15.08 14.96 28.69
C SER A 464 -14.67 13.64 29.37
N ASP A 465 -13.38 13.49 29.66
CA ASP A 465 -12.75 12.32 30.28
C ASP A 465 -12.61 12.49 31.80
N PRO A 466 -12.34 11.41 32.55
CA PRO A 466 -11.97 11.52 33.92
C PRO A 466 -10.76 12.43 34.11
N VAL A 467 -10.85 13.39 35.05
CA VAL A 467 -9.73 14.29 35.35
C VAL A 467 -8.49 13.48 35.71
N PRO A 468 -7.33 13.70 35.08
CA PRO A 468 -6.09 13.00 35.41
C PRO A 468 -5.77 13.07 36.92
N PRO A 469 -5.19 12.01 37.52
CA PRO A 469 -4.93 11.99 38.97
C PRO A 469 -3.94 13.08 39.38
N GLY A 470 -4.15 13.66 40.56
CA GLY A 470 -3.24 14.67 41.11
C GLY A 470 -2.06 14.06 41.88
N THR A 471 -1.62 12.86 41.52
CA THR A 471 -0.46 12.17 42.13
C THR A 471 0.76 12.29 41.20
N PRO A 472 1.98 12.37 41.76
CA PRO A 472 3.19 12.33 40.95
C PRO A 472 3.24 11.09 40.05
N ILE A 473 3.81 11.25 38.85
CA ILE A 473 4.06 10.18 37.90
C ILE A 473 5.23 9.36 38.44
N ALA A 474 5.04 8.06 38.58
CA ALA A 474 6.07 7.16 39.08
C ALA A 474 7.19 6.98 38.06
N ALA A 475 8.43 6.78 38.54
CA ALA A 475 9.54 6.41 37.65
C ALA A 475 9.22 5.12 36.90
N ILE A 476 9.57 5.10 35.62
CA ILE A 476 9.50 3.92 34.78
C ILE A 476 10.82 3.17 34.88
N ASN A 477 10.75 1.87 35.12
CA ASN A 477 11.88 0.93 35.15
C ASN A 477 11.37 -0.41 34.67
N ARG A 478 11.40 -0.64 33.35
CA ARG A 478 10.82 -1.87 32.78
C ARG A 478 11.54 -2.33 31.50
N PRO A 479 11.59 -3.64 31.25
CA PRO A 479 11.89 -4.11 29.90
C PRO A 479 10.70 -3.80 28.98
N GLU A 480 11.00 -3.42 27.74
CA GLU A 480 10.00 -3.13 26.73
C GLU A 480 10.39 -3.81 25.41
N LEU A 481 9.38 -4.35 24.71
CA LEU A 481 9.53 -4.84 23.34
C LEU A 481 9.13 -3.72 22.39
N LEU A 482 10.07 -3.14 21.66
CA LEU A 482 9.77 -2.17 20.62
C LEU A 482 9.17 -2.90 19.42
N ASP A 483 9.99 -3.59 18.64
CA ASP A 483 9.48 -4.40 17.52
C ASP A 483 9.70 -5.89 17.83
N ALA A 484 8.66 -6.69 17.69
CA ALA A 484 8.75 -8.13 17.86
C ALA A 484 7.68 -8.83 17.04
N TYR A 485 8.08 -9.44 15.93
CA TYR A 485 7.14 -10.04 14.98
C TYR A 485 7.70 -11.28 14.30
N VAL A 486 6.79 -12.07 13.78
CA VAL A 486 7.03 -13.15 12.82
C VAL A 486 6.38 -12.76 11.51
N ALA A 487 7.11 -12.88 10.42
CA ALA A 487 6.61 -12.60 9.07
C ALA A 487 6.76 -13.84 8.18
N TRP A 488 5.83 -13.97 7.24
CA TRP A 488 5.86 -14.97 6.18
C TRP A 488 5.65 -14.27 4.84
N ASP A 489 6.67 -14.33 3.99
CA ASP A 489 6.65 -13.76 2.64
C ASP A 489 6.41 -14.85 1.61
N TRP A 490 5.47 -14.62 0.73
CA TRP A 490 5.17 -15.50 -0.38
C TRP A 490 4.79 -14.71 -1.62
N ASN A 491 5.67 -14.75 -2.62
CA ASN A 491 5.36 -14.18 -3.93
C ASN A 491 5.02 -12.67 -3.89
N ASN A 492 5.78 -11.86 -3.16
CA ASN A 492 5.57 -10.44 -2.93
C ASN A 492 4.32 -10.10 -2.09
N LEU A 493 3.85 -11.05 -1.29
CA LEU A 493 2.83 -10.82 -0.28
C LEU A 493 3.40 -11.27 1.07
N GLU A 494 3.59 -10.34 1.98
CA GLU A 494 4.05 -10.62 3.33
C GLU A 494 2.90 -10.48 4.34
N ILE A 495 2.75 -11.50 5.17
CA ILE A 495 1.87 -11.48 6.34
C ILE A 495 2.74 -11.50 7.57
N SER A 496 2.60 -10.50 8.44
CA SER A 496 3.32 -10.44 9.71
C SER A 496 2.39 -10.28 10.91
N ILE A 497 2.81 -10.84 12.04
CA ILE A 497 2.05 -10.79 13.30
C ILE A 497 3.01 -10.41 14.42
N GLY A 498 2.68 -9.38 15.19
CA GLY A 498 3.45 -8.93 16.34
C GLY A 498 3.41 -7.43 16.53
N ARG A 499 4.33 -6.90 17.35
CA ARG A 499 4.52 -5.45 17.54
C ARG A 499 5.37 -4.90 16.42
N GLN A 500 4.89 -3.86 15.75
CA GLN A 500 5.54 -3.30 14.56
C GLN A 500 5.38 -1.78 14.52
N SER A 501 6.45 -1.12 14.07
CA SER A 501 6.49 0.32 13.80
C SER A 501 6.09 0.60 12.36
N LEU A 502 5.39 1.71 12.11
CA LEU A 502 4.98 2.17 10.78
C LEU A 502 5.24 3.68 10.64
N SER A 503 5.49 4.12 9.40
CA SER A 503 5.47 5.52 9.00
C SER A 503 4.86 5.66 7.61
N TRP A 504 3.75 6.38 7.51
CA TRP A 504 2.93 6.49 6.31
C TRP A 504 2.85 7.93 5.80
N GLY A 505 3.81 8.34 5.02
CA GLY A 505 3.90 9.66 4.39
C GLY A 505 5.34 10.03 4.09
N PRO A 506 5.57 10.93 3.14
CA PRO A 506 6.90 11.41 2.82
C PRO A 506 7.40 12.42 3.87
N GLY A 507 8.71 12.70 3.86
CA GLY A 507 9.34 13.74 4.69
C GLY A 507 9.81 13.27 6.06
N LEU A 508 10.39 14.21 6.83
CA LEU A 508 11.10 13.95 8.08
C LEU A 508 10.30 14.32 9.33
N GLY A 509 9.43 15.34 9.22
CA GLY A 509 8.72 15.93 10.37
C GLY A 509 7.49 15.16 10.86
N GLY A 510 7.43 13.85 10.63
CA GLY A 510 6.34 12.96 11.03
C GLY A 510 5.08 13.09 10.18
N SER A 511 4.51 11.96 9.81
CA SER A 511 3.29 11.90 9.00
C SER A 511 2.05 12.38 9.76
N LEU A 512 1.06 12.90 9.04
CA LEU A 512 -0.22 13.30 9.63
C LEU A 512 -1.10 12.10 10.01
N ILE A 513 -0.98 10.95 9.32
CA ILE A 513 -1.87 9.82 9.59
C ILE A 513 -1.25 8.74 10.47
N TRP A 514 0.04 8.43 10.28
CA TRP A 514 0.77 7.46 11.10
C TRP A 514 2.27 7.74 11.08
N SER A 515 2.84 7.96 12.25
CA SER A 515 4.27 8.20 12.46
C SER A 515 4.83 7.25 13.52
N ASP A 516 6.14 7.27 13.72
CA ASP A 516 6.86 6.57 14.79
C ASP A 516 6.85 7.32 16.13
N ASN A 517 5.93 8.26 16.30
CA ASN A 517 5.73 8.95 17.58
C ASN A 517 5.10 8.06 18.67
N VAL A 518 4.48 6.96 18.27
CA VAL A 518 3.83 6.00 19.18
C VAL A 518 4.69 4.77 19.41
N GLU A 519 4.46 4.10 20.54
CA GLU A 519 4.98 2.76 20.70
C GLU A 519 4.47 1.84 19.59
N PRO A 520 5.34 0.90 19.12
CA PRO A 520 4.94 -0.07 18.11
C PRO A 520 3.69 -0.82 18.52
N VAL A 521 2.71 -0.90 17.63
CA VAL A 521 1.39 -1.47 17.91
C VAL A 521 1.40 -2.97 17.61
N GLY A 522 0.78 -3.76 18.50
CA GLY A 522 0.51 -5.17 18.25
C GLY A 522 -0.54 -5.33 17.15
N MET A 523 -0.14 -5.91 16.00
CA MET A 523 -0.98 -6.00 14.81
C MET A 523 -0.76 -7.28 14.02
N VAL A 524 -1.72 -7.59 13.17
CA VAL A 524 -1.57 -8.43 11.98
C VAL A 524 -1.46 -7.47 10.80
N ARG A 525 -0.43 -7.63 9.98
CA ARG A 525 -0.12 -6.75 8.84
C ARG A 525 0.01 -7.55 7.56
N LEU A 526 -0.49 -7.01 6.48
CA LEU A 526 -0.41 -7.52 5.12
C LEU A 526 0.23 -6.45 4.24
N VAL A 527 1.34 -6.75 3.60
CA VAL A 527 2.08 -5.78 2.80
C VAL A 527 2.63 -6.42 1.52
N ASN A 528 2.73 -5.63 0.46
CA ASN A 528 3.58 -5.96 -0.68
C ASN A 528 4.97 -5.37 -0.44
N PRO A 529 6.00 -6.17 -0.13
CA PRO A 529 7.33 -5.66 0.14
C PRO A 529 7.92 -4.86 -1.02
N GLU A 530 7.67 -5.30 -2.24
CA GLU A 530 8.19 -4.69 -3.46
C GLU A 530 7.07 -4.09 -4.30
N PRO A 531 7.37 -3.05 -5.11
CA PRO A 531 6.40 -2.49 -6.03
C PRO A 531 5.93 -3.53 -7.07
N PHE A 532 4.63 -3.56 -7.32
CA PHE A 532 3.99 -4.40 -8.33
C PHE A 532 3.13 -3.58 -9.29
N LYS A 533 2.79 -4.12 -10.45
CA LYS A 533 1.89 -3.47 -11.40
C LYS A 533 0.46 -3.94 -11.18
N LEU A 534 -0.45 -3.00 -11.01
CA LEU A 534 -1.88 -3.29 -10.92
C LEU A 534 -2.41 -3.89 -12.23
N PRO A 535 -3.36 -4.84 -12.17
CA PRO A 535 -3.90 -5.48 -13.36
C PRO A 535 -4.83 -4.56 -14.17
N GLY A 536 -5.02 -4.90 -15.44
CA GLY A 536 -5.96 -4.23 -16.34
C GLY A 536 -5.60 -2.76 -16.60
N ILE A 537 -6.62 -1.90 -16.64
CA ILE A 537 -6.44 -0.46 -16.85
C ILE A 537 -5.61 0.22 -15.75
N PHE A 538 -5.61 -0.32 -14.55
CA PHE A 538 -4.85 0.22 -13.42
C PHE A 538 -3.33 0.08 -13.58
N ARG A 539 -2.83 -0.71 -14.56
CA ARG A 539 -1.39 -0.77 -14.91
C ARG A 539 -0.81 0.60 -15.28
N TYR A 540 -1.64 1.52 -15.78
CA TYR A 540 -1.21 2.89 -16.11
C TYR A 540 -0.98 3.79 -14.89
N LEU A 541 -1.38 3.33 -13.70
CA LEU A 541 -1.00 3.98 -12.45
C LEU A 541 0.48 3.72 -12.09
N GLY A 542 1.17 2.87 -12.88
CA GLY A 542 2.56 2.54 -12.65
C GLY A 542 2.77 1.53 -11.52
N PRO A 543 4.02 1.40 -11.02
CA PRO A 543 4.31 0.53 -9.89
C PRO A 543 3.60 1.01 -8.64
N ALA A 544 3.02 0.08 -7.88
CA ALA A 544 2.26 0.34 -6.66
C ALA A 544 2.75 -0.54 -5.51
N ARG A 545 2.57 -0.09 -4.27
CA ARG A 545 2.72 -0.89 -3.04
C ARG A 545 1.49 -0.68 -2.17
N THR A 546 1.12 -1.74 -1.44
CA THR A 546 0.02 -1.68 -0.45
C THR A 546 0.51 -2.10 0.91
N ASP A 547 -0.16 -1.59 1.94
CA ASP A 547 0.07 -1.90 3.34
C ASP A 547 -1.27 -1.85 4.07
N GLU A 548 -1.65 -2.96 4.67
CA GLU A 548 -2.88 -3.10 5.43
C GLU A 548 -2.57 -3.73 6.78
N PHE A 549 -3.19 -3.21 7.84
CA PHE A 549 -3.02 -3.79 9.16
C PHE A 549 -4.28 -3.75 9.99
N PHE A 550 -4.37 -4.66 10.94
CA PHE A 550 -5.36 -4.70 11.98
C PHE A 550 -4.65 -4.84 13.33
N GLY A 551 -4.76 -3.80 14.16
CA GLY A 551 -4.03 -3.69 15.41
C GLY A 551 -4.94 -3.37 16.59
N ARG A 552 -4.32 -3.25 17.78
CA ARG A 552 -5.02 -2.94 19.04
C ARG A 552 -4.32 -1.82 19.76
N LEU A 553 -5.08 -0.78 20.14
CA LEU A 553 -4.55 0.39 20.84
C LEU A 553 -4.56 0.19 22.35
N GLY A 554 -3.52 0.73 23.01
CA GLY A 554 -3.39 0.85 24.46
C GLY A 554 -3.77 2.24 24.98
N GLY A 555 -3.86 2.37 26.31
CA GLY A 555 -4.04 3.66 26.99
C GLY A 555 -5.42 4.30 26.89
N HIS A 556 -6.40 3.65 26.29
CA HIS A 556 -7.76 4.15 26.18
C HIS A 556 -8.58 3.81 27.42
N TYR A 557 -9.23 4.83 28.02
CA TYR A 557 -9.96 4.71 29.28
C TYR A 557 -11.48 4.64 29.11
N VAL A 558 -12.06 5.32 28.11
CA VAL A 558 -13.52 5.33 27.88
C VAL A 558 -13.94 4.10 27.10
N VAL A 559 -13.29 3.84 25.96
CA VAL A 559 -13.44 2.59 25.24
C VAL A 559 -12.12 1.81 25.38
N HIS A 560 -12.10 0.86 26.32
CA HIS A 560 -10.89 0.09 26.61
C HIS A 560 -10.45 -0.74 25.44
N GLN A 561 -9.17 -0.61 25.05
CA GLN A 561 -8.49 -1.44 24.09
C GLN A 561 -9.24 -1.54 22.75
N PRO A 562 -9.55 -0.42 22.08
CA PRO A 562 -10.18 -0.44 20.79
C PRO A 562 -9.23 -1.06 19.74
N PHE A 563 -9.80 -1.53 18.65
CA PHE A 563 -9.03 -1.96 17.50
C PHE A 563 -8.84 -0.79 16.55
N ILE A 564 -7.72 -0.81 15.84
CA ILE A 564 -7.45 0.08 14.73
C ILE A 564 -7.16 -0.73 13.48
N TYR A 565 -7.83 -0.38 12.40
CA TYR A 565 -7.52 -0.90 11.06
C TYR A 565 -6.92 0.23 10.24
N GLY A 566 -5.92 -0.08 9.43
CA GLY A 566 -5.32 0.85 8.49
C GLY A 566 -5.11 0.21 7.14
N GLN A 567 -5.25 1.01 6.09
CA GLN A 567 -4.92 0.64 4.72
C GLN A 567 -4.24 1.79 4.02
N LYS A 568 -3.22 1.48 3.21
CA LYS A 568 -2.50 2.46 2.38
C LYS A 568 -2.14 1.85 1.04
N ILE A 569 -2.23 2.66 0.00
CA ILE A 569 -1.70 2.38 -1.33
C ILE A 569 -0.91 3.57 -1.82
N ASN A 570 0.32 3.34 -2.26
CA ASN A 570 1.11 4.31 -3.00
C ASN A 570 1.41 3.78 -4.39
N PHE A 571 1.47 4.67 -5.38
CA PHE A 571 1.80 4.32 -6.76
C PHE A 571 2.48 5.47 -7.49
N LYS A 572 3.24 5.15 -8.55
CA LYS A 572 3.97 6.12 -9.39
C LYS A 572 3.43 6.12 -10.82
N PRO A 573 2.47 6.99 -11.16
CA PRO A 573 1.94 7.07 -12.52
C PRO A 573 3.00 7.50 -13.54
N ILE A 574 3.97 8.27 -13.10
CA ILE A 574 5.19 8.64 -13.83
C ILE A 574 6.37 8.61 -12.85
N PRO A 575 7.61 8.40 -13.33
CA PRO A 575 8.78 8.34 -12.44
C PRO A 575 9.02 9.61 -11.59
N ALA A 576 8.45 10.73 -12.02
CA ALA A 576 8.57 12.02 -11.32
C ALA A 576 7.49 12.25 -10.26
N LEU A 577 6.44 11.43 -10.17
CA LEU A 577 5.31 11.66 -9.28
C LEU A 577 4.92 10.38 -8.56
N GLU A 578 4.98 10.40 -7.24
CA GLU A 578 4.38 9.41 -6.36
C GLU A 578 3.10 9.98 -5.76
N LEU A 579 2.06 9.17 -5.66
CA LEU A 579 0.79 9.48 -5.02
C LEU A 579 0.44 8.39 -4.02
N GLY A 580 -0.02 8.78 -2.83
CA GLY A 580 -0.46 7.89 -1.78
C GLY A 580 -1.87 8.20 -1.30
N PHE A 581 -2.60 7.16 -0.93
CA PHE A 581 -3.92 7.24 -0.30
C PHE A 581 -3.94 6.31 0.89
N SER A 582 -4.35 6.82 2.04
CA SER A 582 -4.43 6.04 3.26
C SER A 582 -5.70 6.33 4.04
N ARG A 583 -6.12 5.34 4.82
CA ARG A 583 -7.25 5.46 5.72
C ARG A 583 -7.00 4.64 6.98
N THR A 584 -7.39 5.19 8.13
CA THR A 584 -7.40 4.48 9.41
C THR A 584 -8.78 4.53 10.03
N THR A 585 -9.13 3.51 10.81
CA THR A 585 -10.42 3.39 11.47
C THR A 585 -10.25 2.79 12.85
N ILE A 586 -10.76 3.49 13.88
CA ILE A 586 -10.85 2.98 15.25
C ILE A 586 -12.24 2.38 15.44
N ILE A 587 -12.31 1.11 15.88
CA ILE A 587 -13.56 0.37 16.00
C ILE A 587 -13.47 -0.68 17.11
N GLY A 588 -14.60 -1.14 17.64
CA GLY A 588 -14.62 -2.17 18.66
C GLY A 588 -14.15 -1.66 20.02
N GLY A 589 -13.55 -2.55 20.81
CA GLY A 589 -13.17 -2.26 22.19
C GLY A 589 -14.26 -2.63 23.20
N ARG A 590 -14.04 -2.24 24.47
CA ARG A 590 -14.95 -2.53 25.58
C ARG A 590 -15.30 -1.23 26.30
N GLY A 591 -16.57 -0.89 26.39
CA GLY A 591 -17.03 0.31 27.08
C GLY A 591 -18.26 0.94 26.44
N PRO A 592 -18.80 2.00 27.09
CA PRO A 592 -19.94 2.73 26.55
C PRO A 592 -19.58 3.37 25.20
N GLY A 593 -20.45 3.19 24.22
CA GLY A 593 -20.28 3.79 22.92
C GLY A 593 -19.40 3.00 21.93
N ALA A 594 -18.73 1.92 22.33
CA ALA A 594 -17.92 1.11 21.41
C ALA A 594 -18.74 0.61 20.21
N ALA A 595 -18.31 0.94 18.98
CA ALA A 595 -18.93 0.43 17.78
C ALA A 595 -18.66 -1.08 17.65
N PRO A 596 -19.67 -1.94 17.46
CA PRO A 596 -19.45 -3.38 17.40
C PRO A 596 -18.48 -3.76 16.25
N LEU A 597 -17.50 -4.59 16.56
CA LEU A 597 -16.59 -5.12 15.55
C LEU A 597 -17.29 -6.23 14.77
N THR A 598 -17.89 -5.85 13.66
CA THR A 598 -18.49 -6.77 12.68
C THR A 598 -17.88 -6.51 11.30
N PRO A 599 -17.82 -7.50 10.40
CA PRO A 599 -17.33 -7.29 9.03
C PRO A 599 -18.07 -6.14 8.32
N GLY A 600 -19.39 -6.03 8.51
CA GLY A 600 -20.19 -4.95 7.94
C GLY A 600 -19.79 -3.58 8.48
N ASN A 601 -19.69 -3.43 9.81
CA ASN A 601 -19.27 -2.16 10.42
C ASN A 601 -17.86 -1.76 10.02
N LEU A 602 -16.94 -2.72 9.94
CA LEU A 602 -15.59 -2.47 9.47
C LEU A 602 -15.59 -1.97 8.03
N PHE A 603 -16.35 -2.63 7.15
CA PHE A 603 -16.48 -2.20 5.76
C PHE A 603 -17.11 -0.81 5.64
N HIS A 604 -18.22 -0.55 6.34
CA HIS A 604 -18.86 0.77 6.35
C HIS A 604 -17.90 1.88 6.79
N SER A 605 -17.10 1.60 7.82
CA SER A 605 -16.11 2.55 8.33
C SER A 605 -14.97 2.78 7.33
N LEU A 606 -14.46 1.70 6.71
CA LEU A 606 -13.37 1.77 5.73
C LEU A 606 -13.73 2.59 4.48
N PHE A 607 -14.91 2.39 3.95
CA PHE A 607 -15.33 3.05 2.71
C PHE A 607 -16.15 4.32 2.95
N GLY A 608 -16.30 4.76 4.21
CA GLY A 608 -17.06 5.97 4.55
C GLY A 608 -18.53 5.89 4.15
N VAL A 609 -19.08 4.70 4.01
CA VAL A 609 -20.49 4.47 3.63
C VAL A 609 -21.32 4.41 4.90
N ALA A 610 -22.35 5.25 4.99
CA ALA A 610 -23.24 5.23 6.12
C ALA A 610 -23.93 3.86 6.29
N SER A 611 -23.98 3.38 7.52
CA SER A 611 -24.73 2.17 7.89
C SER A 611 -26.25 2.38 7.78
N VAL A 612 -27.01 1.34 8.03
CA VAL A 612 -28.48 1.39 8.05
C VAL A 612 -29.04 2.50 8.97
N ASN A 613 -28.28 2.88 10.00
CA ASN A 613 -28.64 3.95 10.95
C ASN A 613 -28.15 5.34 10.50
N ASN A 614 -27.71 5.49 9.27
CA ASN A 614 -27.24 6.73 8.66
C ASN A 614 -25.99 7.32 9.35
N SER A 615 -25.20 6.49 10.03
CA SER A 615 -23.92 6.84 10.65
C SER A 615 -22.80 5.92 10.15
N VAL A 616 -21.58 6.44 10.07
CA VAL A 616 -20.39 5.61 9.84
C VAL A 616 -19.95 5.03 11.18
N PRO A 617 -19.85 3.70 11.34
CA PRO A 617 -19.46 3.10 12.60
C PRO A 617 -17.98 3.37 12.94
N GLY A 618 -17.69 3.70 14.21
CA GLY A 618 -16.32 3.97 14.65
C GLY A 618 -15.80 5.35 14.24
N GLY A 619 -14.57 5.66 14.63
CA GLY A 619 -13.86 6.87 14.21
C GLY A 619 -13.02 6.58 12.97
N SER A 620 -13.02 7.44 11.96
CA SER A 620 -12.22 7.25 10.75
C SER A 620 -11.44 8.50 10.36
N SER A 621 -10.25 8.30 9.80
CA SER A 621 -9.45 9.38 9.19
C SER A 621 -8.87 8.93 7.85
N SER A 622 -8.58 9.87 6.99
CA SER A 622 -7.99 9.63 5.67
C SER A 622 -6.84 10.60 5.40
N SER A 623 -5.89 10.16 4.60
CA SER A 623 -4.80 11.02 4.14
C SER A 623 -4.53 10.80 2.65
N MET A 624 -4.04 11.84 2.01
CA MET A 624 -3.43 11.81 0.68
C MET A 624 -2.01 12.36 0.80
N ASP A 625 -1.06 11.66 0.26
CA ASP A 625 0.33 12.12 0.19
C ASP A 625 0.83 12.12 -1.26
N TRP A 626 1.86 12.92 -1.50
CA TRP A 626 2.47 13.04 -2.81
C TRP A 626 3.94 13.45 -2.69
N THR A 627 4.75 12.95 -3.62
CA THR A 627 6.14 13.37 -3.82
C THR A 627 6.35 13.67 -5.30
N PHE A 628 6.88 14.84 -5.61
CA PHE A 628 7.13 15.31 -6.98
C PHE A 628 8.58 15.68 -7.15
N TYR A 629 9.28 14.93 -7.99
CA TYR A 629 10.66 15.18 -8.40
C TYR A 629 10.63 16.08 -9.62
N VAL A 630 11.18 17.28 -9.53
CA VAL A 630 11.10 18.27 -10.61
C VAL A 630 11.85 17.75 -11.84
N PRO A 631 11.18 17.53 -12.99
CA PRO A 631 11.84 17.09 -14.22
C PRO A 631 12.91 18.12 -14.64
N HIS A 632 14.05 17.65 -15.15
CA HIS A 632 15.26 18.39 -15.51
C HIS A 632 16.10 18.88 -14.29
N ASP A 633 15.45 19.23 -13.17
CA ASP A 633 16.11 19.63 -11.92
C ASP A 633 15.91 18.59 -10.82
N ARG A 634 15.66 17.34 -11.19
CA ARG A 634 15.42 16.23 -10.26
C ARG A 634 16.51 16.11 -9.20
N ASN A 635 17.75 16.34 -9.60
CA ASN A 635 18.91 16.27 -8.71
C ASN A 635 19.01 17.44 -7.73
N TYR A 636 18.12 18.44 -7.82
CA TYR A 636 18.18 19.64 -6.98
C TYR A 636 16.94 19.84 -6.12
N LEU A 637 15.75 19.44 -6.60
CA LEU A 637 14.51 19.88 -5.99
C LEU A 637 13.44 18.81 -6.02
N VAL A 638 12.93 18.50 -4.83
CA VAL A 638 11.78 17.62 -4.63
C VAL A 638 10.73 18.39 -3.82
N PHE A 639 9.50 18.35 -4.28
CA PHE A 639 8.33 18.80 -3.54
C PHE A 639 7.57 17.58 -3.02
N TYR A 640 7.10 17.66 -1.78
CA TYR A 640 6.27 16.63 -1.22
C TYR A 640 5.22 17.21 -0.29
N GLY A 641 4.24 16.43 0.08
CA GLY A 641 3.26 16.90 1.04
C GLY A 641 2.24 15.85 1.40
N GLU A 642 1.43 16.21 2.39
CA GLU A 642 0.39 15.37 2.93
C GLU A 642 -0.84 16.22 3.27
N LEU A 643 -2.02 15.66 3.00
CA LEU A 643 -3.31 16.17 3.40
C LEU A 643 -3.97 15.14 4.32
N TYR A 644 -4.64 15.58 5.36
CA TYR A 644 -5.33 14.72 6.32
C TYR A 644 -6.71 15.27 6.63
N ALA A 645 -7.69 14.40 6.77
CA ALA A 645 -9.02 14.77 7.23
C ALA A 645 -9.66 13.64 8.03
N ARG A 646 -10.42 14.03 9.04
CA ARG A 646 -11.26 13.13 9.81
C ARG A 646 -12.64 12.99 9.16
N ASP A 647 -13.25 11.79 9.28
CA ASP A 647 -14.61 11.46 8.85
C ASP A 647 -14.93 11.65 7.35
N ASN A 648 -13.96 12.02 6.53
CA ASN A 648 -14.10 12.10 5.10
C ASN A 648 -13.48 10.86 4.42
N LEU A 649 -14.02 10.45 3.28
CA LEU A 649 -13.44 9.35 2.51
C LEU A 649 -12.05 9.72 1.98
N GLN A 650 -11.87 10.99 1.64
CA GLN A 650 -10.58 11.57 1.26
C GLN A 650 -10.57 13.08 1.62
N PRO A 651 -9.36 13.66 1.92
CA PRO A 651 -9.25 15.02 2.43
C PRO A 651 -9.87 16.10 1.53
N LEU A 652 -9.72 15.98 0.22
CA LEU A 652 -10.22 16.96 -0.76
C LEU A 652 -11.76 17.08 -0.83
N GLN A 653 -12.51 16.18 -0.20
CA GLN A 653 -13.97 16.31 -0.12
C GLN A 653 -14.41 17.56 0.64
N ASN A 654 -13.62 17.96 1.66
CA ASN A 654 -13.91 19.15 2.43
C ASN A 654 -12.60 19.91 2.77
N PRO A 655 -12.10 20.74 1.82
CA PRO A 655 -10.81 21.42 1.98
C PRO A 655 -10.73 22.35 3.20
N THR A 656 -11.88 22.81 3.74
CA THR A 656 -11.92 23.69 4.92
C THR A 656 -11.71 22.95 6.23
N ARG A 657 -11.73 21.62 6.21
CA ARG A 657 -11.59 20.74 7.38
C ARG A 657 -10.32 19.89 7.33
N MET A 658 -9.45 20.11 6.38
CA MET A 658 -8.24 19.32 6.25
C MET A 658 -7.05 19.96 6.98
N ALA A 659 -6.22 19.08 7.57
CA ALA A 659 -4.86 19.41 7.94
C ALA A 659 -3.93 19.22 6.74
N PHE A 660 -2.80 19.92 6.70
CA PHE A 660 -1.86 19.84 5.60
C PHE A 660 -0.41 19.96 6.06
N ARG A 661 0.49 19.30 5.32
CA ARG A 661 1.92 19.31 5.57
C ARG A 661 2.68 19.35 4.23
N PRO A 662 2.97 20.54 3.66
CA PRO A 662 3.86 20.69 2.51
C PRO A 662 5.32 20.63 2.94
N GLY A 663 6.17 20.11 2.06
CA GLY A 663 7.62 20.06 2.24
C GLY A 663 8.38 20.31 0.95
N ILE A 664 9.61 20.76 1.12
CA ILE A 664 10.58 20.99 0.04
C ILE A 664 11.89 20.34 0.47
N TYR A 665 12.51 19.59 -0.44
CA TYR A 665 13.84 19.04 -0.28
C TYR A 665 14.76 19.58 -1.38
N LEU A 666 15.78 20.33 -0.97
CA LEU A 666 16.90 20.77 -1.79
C LEU A 666 18.03 19.76 -1.58
N THR A 667 18.26 18.90 -2.56
CA THR A 667 19.19 17.77 -2.45
C THR A 667 20.65 18.20 -2.35
N HIS A 668 21.02 19.36 -2.90
CA HIS A 668 22.34 19.97 -2.74
C HIS A 668 22.34 21.44 -3.14
N PHE A 669 23.32 22.17 -2.65
CA PHE A 669 23.53 23.57 -3.00
C PHE A 669 24.55 23.71 -4.13
N PRO A 670 24.38 24.70 -5.04
CA PRO A 670 25.43 25.04 -5.99
C PRO A 670 26.74 25.32 -5.27
N LYS A 671 27.85 24.68 -5.65
CA LYS A 671 29.19 24.73 -5.05
C LYS A 671 29.37 23.98 -3.72
N VAL A 672 28.34 23.46 -3.08
CA VAL A 672 28.43 22.67 -1.86
C VAL A 672 27.57 21.40 -2.02
N PRO A 673 27.98 20.44 -2.85
CA PRO A 673 27.15 19.28 -3.20
C PRO A 673 26.80 18.38 -2.03
N LYS A 674 27.58 18.42 -0.95
CA LYS A 674 27.37 17.62 0.26
C LYS A 674 26.42 18.26 1.28
N LEU A 675 25.82 19.38 0.97
CA LEU A 675 24.88 20.08 1.84
C LEU A 675 23.47 19.95 1.26
N ASP A 676 22.54 19.46 2.04
CA ASP A 676 21.11 19.43 1.69
C ASP A 676 20.24 20.15 2.70
N LEU A 677 19.01 20.43 2.33
CA LEU A 677 18.06 21.17 3.15
C LEU A 677 16.65 20.63 2.95
N HIS A 678 16.04 20.20 4.03
CA HIS A 678 14.59 19.97 4.09
C HIS A 678 13.91 21.12 4.81
N VAL A 679 12.75 21.53 4.30
CA VAL A 679 11.88 22.53 4.95
C VAL A 679 10.45 22.02 4.89
N GLU A 680 9.78 21.97 6.02
CA GLU A 680 8.39 21.55 6.13
C GLU A 680 7.58 22.59 6.91
N ALA A 681 6.32 22.71 6.54
CA ALA A 681 5.31 23.37 7.36
C ALA A 681 4.18 22.38 7.64
N VAL A 682 3.57 22.46 8.79
CA VAL A 682 2.41 21.64 9.15
C VAL A 682 1.38 22.49 9.85
N SER A 683 0.11 22.24 9.52
CA SER A 683 -1.02 22.87 10.21
C SER A 683 -2.15 21.87 10.40
N THR A 684 -2.63 21.77 11.62
CA THR A 684 -3.86 21.04 11.97
C THR A 684 -5.00 21.98 12.33
N GLU A 685 -4.80 23.31 12.19
CA GLU A 685 -5.87 24.30 12.27
C GLU A 685 -6.78 24.15 11.04
N SER A 686 -8.10 24.22 11.27
CA SER A 686 -9.08 24.12 10.19
C SER A 686 -9.54 25.51 9.74
N PRO A 687 -9.15 25.99 8.55
CA PRO A 687 -9.32 27.37 8.13
C PRO A 687 -10.77 27.88 8.07
N GLY A 688 -11.76 26.99 8.10
CA GLY A 688 -13.17 27.36 7.92
C GLY A 688 -14.06 27.16 9.15
N LEU A 689 -13.51 26.72 10.27
CA LEU A 689 -14.30 26.36 11.46
C LEU A 689 -13.89 27.21 12.67
N ASN A 690 -14.47 28.38 12.80
CA ASN A 690 -14.38 29.13 14.06
C ASN A 690 -15.14 28.37 15.16
N GLY A 691 -14.45 27.99 16.25
CA GLY A 691 -15.04 27.34 17.41
C GLY A 691 -14.97 25.82 17.41
N ASP A 692 -14.05 25.23 16.66
CA ASP A 692 -13.75 23.79 16.72
C ASP A 692 -13.16 23.34 18.08
N GLU A 693 -12.43 24.27 18.73
CA GLU A 693 -11.85 24.05 20.09
C GLU A 693 -11.04 22.76 20.20
N GLY A 694 -10.36 22.33 19.11
CA GLY A 694 -9.56 21.11 19.03
C GLY A 694 -10.35 19.81 18.88
N HIS A 695 -11.64 19.88 18.54
CA HIS A 695 -12.51 18.69 18.40
C HIS A 695 -12.61 18.14 16.97
N LEU A 696 -11.75 18.55 16.05
CA LEU A 696 -11.76 18.07 14.68
C LEU A 696 -10.64 17.06 14.41
N ASN A 697 -9.40 17.52 14.31
CA ASN A 697 -8.28 16.66 13.97
C ASN A 697 -7.85 15.79 15.17
N TYR A 698 -7.61 14.52 14.93
CA TYR A 698 -7.20 13.50 15.91
C TYR A 698 -8.19 13.21 17.07
N TYR A 699 -9.24 13.98 17.23
CA TYR A 699 -10.27 13.77 18.25
C TYR A 699 -11.43 12.92 17.71
N ASP A 700 -12.05 12.12 18.57
CA ASP A 700 -13.28 11.39 18.29
C ASP A 700 -14.21 11.43 19.51
N SER A 701 -15.48 11.80 19.31
CA SER A 701 -16.45 11.91 20.42
C SER A 701 -16.83 10.57 21.05
N GLN A 702 -16.60 9.48 20.35
CA GLN A 702 -16.88 8.10 20.79
C GLN A 702 -15.64 7.45 21.38
N TYR A 703 -14.47 7.62 20.72
CA TYR A 703 -13.15 7.18 21.17
C TYR A 703 -12.35 8.42 21.60
N ARG A 704 -12.63 8.94 22.80
CA ARG A 704 -12.23 10.28 23.23
C ARG A 704 -10.73 10.51 23.29
N GLU A 705 -9.97 9.47 23.60
CA GLU A 705 -8.50 9.49 23.52
C GLU A 705 -8.01 9.57 22.07
N GLY A 706 -8.93 9.54 21.09
CA GLY A 706 -8.66 9.77 19.66
C GLY A 706 -7.64 8.84 19.06
N TRP A 707 -6.85 9.40 18.13
CA TRP A 707 -5.76 8.67 17.46
C TRP A 707 -4.50 8.66 18.33
N THR A 708 -4.56 8.00 19.50
CA THR A 708 -3.41 7.81 20.40
C THR A 708 -3.16 6.34 20.67
N ASN A 709 -1.92 6.01 21.06
CA ASN A 709 -1.54 4.73 21.66
C ASN A 709 -0.74 5.02 22.93
N ASP A 710 -1.20 4.49 24.06
CA ASP A 710 -0.59 4.72 25.39
C ASP A 710 -0.30 6.22 25.68
N GLY A 711 -1.20 7.12 25.23
CA GLY A 711 -1.11 8.57 25.42
C GLY A 711 -0.33 9.34 24.37
N ASN A 712 0.44 8.68 23.51
CA ASN A 712 1.16 9.30 22.41
C ASN A 712 0.31 9.39 21.15
N LEU A 713 0.38 10.54 20.45
CA LEU A 713 -0.34 10.77 19.21
C LEU A 713 0.21 9.92 18.08
N ILE A 714 -0.65 9.19 17.37
CA ILE A 714 -0.27 8.32 16.25
C ILE A 714 0.25 9.11 15.04
N GLY A 715 -0.29 10.32 14.82
CA GLY A 715 0.07 11.21 13.74
C GLY A 715 1.19 12.20 14.08
N ASN A 716 1.04 13.42 13.60
CA ASN A 716 2.04 14.48 13.75
C ASN A 716 1.96 15.16 15.12
N THR A 717 3.12 15.37 15.75
CA THR A 717 3.25 15.96 17.09
C THR A 717 2.86 17.46 17.21
N VAL A 718 2.48 18.08 16.09
CA VAL A 718 1.85 19.42 16.14
C VAL A 718 0.52 19.41 16.91
N GLY A 719 -0.08 18.22 17.06
CA GLY A 719 -1.27 18.04 17.89
C GLY A 719 -2.59 18.35 17.19
N ARG A 720 -3.63 18.54 17.99
CA ARG A 720 -5.03 18.66 17.54
C ARG A 720 -5.35 19.97 16.84
N MET A 721 -4.73 21.08 17.27
CA MET A 721 -4.95 22.40 16.72
C MET A 721 -3.68 23.25 16.89
N GLY A 722 -2.78 23.15 15.95
CA GLY A 722 -1.48 23.82 16.00
C GLY A 722 -0.83 23.94 14.63
N ASP A 723 0.26 24.69 14.62
CA ASP A 723 1.13 24.89 13.45
C ASP A 723 2.58 24.66 13.83
N ALA A 724 3.37 24.18 12.87
CA ALA A 724 4.82 24.17 13.00
C ALA A 724 5.51 24.45 11.65
N TYR A 725 6.71 25.04 11.76
CA TYR A 725 7.67 25.16 10.66
C TYR A 725 8.93 24.45 11.11
N GLN A 726 9.48 23.59 10.26
CA GLN A 726 10.66 22.79 10.58
C GLN A 726 11.66 22.86 9.43
N ALA A 727 12.95 22.80 9.77
CA ALA A 727 14.03 22.77 8.80
C ALA A 727 15.18 21.88 9.30
N TRP A 728 15.75 21.12 8.39
CA TRP A 728 16.92 20.27 8.61
C TRP A 728 17.96 20.60 7.57
N LEU A 729 19.14 21.02 8.01
CA LEU A 729 20.28 21.32 7.15
C LEU A 729 21.37 20.30 7.43
N THR A 730 21.56 19.36 6.52
CA THR A 730 22.46 18.21 6.69
C THR A 730 23.73 18.40 5.85
N TYR A 731 24.90 18.26 6.47
CA TYR A 731 26.19 18.20 5.81
C TYR A 731 26.76 16.78 5.87
N TRP A 732 26.89 16.15 4.71
CA TRP A 732 27.44 14.82 4.55
C TRP A 732 28.96 14.84 4.54
N ILE A 733 29.58 14.57 5.69
CA ILE A 733 31.03 14.47 5.85
C ILE A 733 31.56 13.31 5.00
N SER A 734 30.89 12.15 5.12
CA SER A 734 31.09 10.94 4.31
C SER A 734 29.76 10.20 4.21
N PRO A 735 29.63 9.12 3.41
CA PRO A 735 28.41 8.31 3.38
C PRO A 735 27.95 7.83 4.78
N ARG A 736 28.88 7.61 5.71
CA ARG A 736 28.62 7.09 7.05
C ARG A 736 28.57 8.15 8.15
N ASN A 737 28.82 9.40 7.83
CA ASN A 737 28.94 10.45 8.85
C ASN A 737 28.26 11.73 8.37
N SER A 738 27.34 12.23 9.17
CA SER A 738 26.61 13.47 8.91
C SER A 738 26.61 14.40 10.10
N LEU A 739 26.49 15.68 9.82
CA LEU A 739 26.20 16.72 10.80
C LEU A 739 24.94 17.44 10.35
N GLU A 740 23.94 17.47 11.21
CA GLU A 740 22.66 18.09 10.91
C GLU A 740 22.36 19.22 11.90
N LEU A 741 21.87 20.33 11.36
CA LEU A 741 21.30 21.43 12.13
C LEU A 741 19.78 21.41 11.96
N THR A 742 19.06 21.44 13.08
CA THR A 742 17.60 21.40 13.09
C THR A 742 17.04 22.71 13.65
N TYR A 743 15.92 23.14 13.07
CA TYR A 743 15.11 24.22 13.59
C TYR A 743 13.64 23.85 13.54
N LYS A 744 12.92 24.09 14.63
CA LYS A 744 11.47 23.94 14.70
C LYS A 744 10.85 25.13 15.41
N ASN A 745 9.74 25.62 14.89
CA ASN A 745 8.92 26.64 15.55
C ASN A 745 7.49 26.13 15.58
N SER A 746 6.95 25.95 16.76
CA SER A 746 5.64 25.35 16.98
C SER A 746 4.76 26.26 17.82
N ARG A 747 3.45 26.18 17.55
CA ARG A 747 2.43 26.81 18.36
C ARG A 747 1.18 25.95 18.49
N VAL A 748 0.49 26.12 19.61
CA VAL A 748 -0.84 25.57 19.86
C VAL A 748 -1.83 26.73 19.94
N ASP A 749 -2.98 26.61 19.26
CA ASP A 749 -3.97 27.68 19.16
C ASP A 749 -4.62 28.01 20.50
N PRO A 750 -4.77 29.31 20.86
CA PRO A 750 -5.48 29.73 22.08
C PRO A 750 -6.96 29.36 22.13
N ALA A 751 -7.59 29.09 21.00
CA ALA A 751 -8.98 28.64 20.95
C ALA A 751 -9.11 27.19 21.45
N PHE A 752 -8.05 26.39 21.33
CA PHE A 752 -8.00 25.04 21.87
C PHE A 752 -7.46 25.05 23.30
N VAL A 753 -6.22 25.46 23.50
CA VAL A 753 -5.58 25.51 24.82
C VAL A 753 -5.65 26.91 25.38
N PRO A 754 -6.30 27.19 26.50
CA PRO A 754 -6.42 28.51 27.08
C PRO A 754 -5.07 29.21 27.26
N GLY A 755 -4.90 30.35 26.55
CA GLY A 755 -3.64 31.08 26.47
C GLY A 755 -2.70 30.60 25.37
N GLY A 756 -2.96 29.49 24.72
CA GLY A 756 -2.12 28.89 23.68
C GLY A 756 -0.76 28.40 24.17
N GLY A 757 0.04 27.91 23.23
CA GLY A 757 1.44 27.53 23.43
C GLY A 757 2.32 28.05 22.31
N ALA A 758 3.61 28.32 22.57
CA ALA A 758 4.58 28.68 21.54
C ALA A 758 6.01 28.34 21.99
N TRP A 759 6.75 27.64 21.17
CA TRP A 759 8.14 27.28 21.41
C TRP A 759 8.98 27.19 20.15
N GLN A 760 10.28 27.29 20.32
CA GLN A 760 11.27 27.21 19.26
C GLN A 760 12.38 26.25 19.69
N ASP A 761 12.72 25.30 18.82
CA ASP A 761 13.77 24.31 19.05
C ASP A 761 14.92 24.58 18.09
N TYR A 762 16.12 24.51 18.59
CA TYR A 762 17.39 24.61 17.84
C TYR A 762 18.19 23.36 18.19
N GLY A 763 18.50 22.54 17.22
CA GLY A 763 19.20 21.27 17.42
C GLY A 763 20.45 21.16 16.58
N VAL A 764 21.37 20.37 17.09
CA VAL A 764 22.55 19.87 16.38
C VAL A 764 22.61 18.39 16.58
N GLN A 765 22.57 17.63 15.49
CA GLN A 765 22.68 16.17 15.50
C GLN A 765 23.94 15.75 14.75
N ASN A 766 24.56 14.67 15.24
CA ASN A 766 25.74 14.09 14.60
C ASN A 766 25.64 12.57 14.69
N GLU A 767 25.85 11.91 13.58
CA GLU A 767 25.96 10.45 13.51
C GLU A 767 27.32 10.08 12.92
N VAL A 768 28.07 9.26 13.64
CA VAL A 768 29.44 8.82 13.28
C VAL A 768 29.52 7.31 13.36
N HIS A 769 29.75 6.65 12.25
CA HIS A 769 30.05 5.23 12.16
C HIS A 769 31.57 5.00 12.15
N LEU A 770 32.04 4.29 13.15
CA LEU A 770 33.43 3.93 13.32
C LEU A 770 33.74 2.61 12.59
N HIS A 771 35.02 2.34 12.38
CA HIS A 771 35.46 1.03 11.92
C HIS A 771 35.04 -0.07 12.91
N SER A 772 34.77 -1.27 12.43
CA SER A 772 34.36 -2.43 13.24
C SER A 772 32.92 -2.40 13.77
N GLY A 773 32.02 -1.64 13.16
CA GLY A 773 30.59 -1.66 13.48
C GLY A 773 30.14 -0.82 14.66
N PHE A 774 31.04 -0.10 15.35
CA PHE A 774 30.64 0.86 16.39
C PHE A 774 30.10 2.16 15.79
N TYR A 775 29.08 2.72 16.43
CA TYR A 775 28.57 4.03 16.06
C TYR A 775 28.28 4.90 17.29
N VAL A 776 28.26 6.19 17.06
CA VAL A 776 27.91 7.21 18.05
C VAL A 776 26.89 8.15 17.41
N LYS A 777 25.71 8.28 18.04
CA LYS A 777 24.75 9.32 17.72
C LYS A 777 24.74 10.32 18.87
N SER A 778 24.79 11.60 18.56
CA SER A 778 24.70 12.67 19.56
C SER A 778 23.79 13.77 19.07
N GLU A 779 22.95 14.26 19.97
CA GLU A 779 22.04 15.36 19.72
C GLU A 779 22.07 16.34 20.89
N LEU A 780 22.08 17.62 20.57
CA LEU A 780 21.92 18.70 21.54
C LEU A 780 20.82 19.62 21.05
N GLN A 781 19.73 19.73 21.79
CA GLN A 781 18.60 20.59 21.49
C GLN A 781 18.45 21.67 22.57
N TYR A 782 18.28 22.91 22.14
CA TYR A 782 17.84 24.02 22.97
C TYR A 782 16.39 24.38 22.59
N GLU A 783 15.48 24.27 23.56
CA GLU A 783 14.08 24.59 23.44
C GLU A 783 13.76 25.87 24.18
N ASN A 784 13.32 26.91 23.48
CA ASN A 784 12.89 28.20 24.02
C ASN A 784 11.37 28.25 24.02
N ILE A 785 10.75 28.05 25.16
CA ILE A 785 9.30 28.05 25.34
C ILE A 785 8.85 29.44 25.75
N SER A 786 8.53 30.27 24.79
CA SER A 786 8.07 31.64 25.01
C SER A 786 6.71 31.70 25.68
N ARG A 787 5.86 30.70 25.47
CA ARG A 787 4.56 30.53 26.10
C ARG A 787 4.34 29.04 26.40
N TYR A 788 4.43 28.68 27.65
CA TYR A 788 4.20 27.30 28.08
C TYR A 788 2.68 27.06 28.22
N PRO A 789 2.09 26.04 27.56
CA PRO A 789 0.65 25.83 27.58
C PRO A 789 0.15 25.51 28.99
N ILE A 790 -0.69 26.34 29.58
CA ILE A 790 -1.38 26.17 30.91
C ILE A 790 -0.47 25.72 32.08
N LEU A 791 0.64 25.05 31.80
CA LEU A 791 1.46 24.33 32.78
C LEU A 791 2.33 25.26 33.63
N PHE A 792 2.86 26.33 33.06
CA PHE A 792 3.72 27.32 33.74
C PHE A 792 3.38 28.74 33.36
N LYS A 793 3.66 29.66 34.29
CA LYS A 793 3.56 31.10 34.02
C LYS A 793 4.89 31.66 33.53
N GLY A 794 4.85 32.30 32.36
CA GLY A 794 6.02 32.96 31.79
C GLY A 794 6.88 32.02 30.91
N PRO A 795 7.91 32.58 30.29
CA PRO A 795 8.82 31.84 29.43
C PRO A 795 9.61 30.79 30.22
N GLN A 796 9.88 29.68 29.59
CA GLN A 796 10.73 28.61 30.09
C GLN A 796 11.80 28.28 29.03
N ALA A 797 12.84 27.59 29.44
CA ALA A 797 13.87 27.08 28.53
C ALA A 797 14.26 25.67 28.96
N ASN A 798 14.56 24.84 27.99
CA ASN A 798 15.03 23.51 28.20
C ASN A 798 16.25 23.21 27.34
N VAL A 799 17.14 22.36 27.83
CA VAL A 799 18.24 21.77 27.07
C VAL A 799 18.10 20.26 27.16
N THR A 800 17.98 19.62 26.01
CA THR A 800 17.98 18.17 25.89
C THR A 800 19.29 17.74 25.25
N ALA A 801 19.98 16.79 25.85
CA ALA A 801 21.18 16.15 25.32
C ALA A 801 20.96 14.65 25.20
N ILE A 802 21.16 14.11 24.01
CA ILE A 802 21.04 12.68 23.72
C ILE A 802 22.43 12.17 23.30
N LEU A 803 22.83 11.05 23.89
CA LEU A 803 24.03 10.32 23.50
C LEU A 803 23.66 8.84 23.39
N GLU A 804 23.88 8.28 22.21
CA GLU A 804 23.73 6.86 21.94
C GLU A 804 25.06 6.28 21.49
N LEU A 805 25.47 5.21 22.14
CA LEU A 805 26.62 4.39 21.77
C LEU A 805 26.10 3.03 21.35
N GLY A 806 26.44 2.59 20.16
CA GLY A 806 25.97 1.33 19.67
C GLY A 806 26.98 0.53 18.87
N PHE A 807 26.64 -0.72 18.66
CA PHE A 807 27.41 -1.68 17.90
C PHE A 807 26.48 -2.42 16.94
N MET A 808 26.73 -2.32 15.64
CA MET A 808 26.11 -3.08 14.57
C MET A 808 27.17 -3.99 13.96
N PRO A 809 27.12 -5.32 14.19
CA PRO A 809 28.07 -6.23 13.60
C PRO A 809 28.07 -6.16 12.09
N GLU A 810 29.26 -6.09 11.46
CA GLU A 810 29.36 -6.27 10.02
C GLU A 810 28.85 -7.67 9.65
N ARG A 811 27.90 -7.72 8.73
CA ARG A 811 27.37 -9.01 8.26
C ARG A 811 28.41 -9.73 7.43
N ASN A 812 28.65 -10.99 7.74
CA ASN A 812 29.55 -11.84 6.96
C ASN A 812 28.99 -11.95 5.52
N LYS A 813 29.85 -11.65 4.56
CA LYS A 813 29.58 -11.74 3.11
C LYS A 813 29.29 -13.18 2.68
#